data_e01d0c2457ee1374437b33b282e5bfa9
#
_entry.id   e01d0c2457ee1374437b33b282e5bfa9
#
_cell.length_a   1.000
_cell.length_b   1.000
_cell.length_c   1.000
_cell.angle_alpha   90.00
_cell.angle_beta   90.00
_cell.angle_gamma   90.00
#
_symmetry.space_group_name_H-M   'P 1'
#
loop_
_entity.id
_entity.type
_entity.pdbx_description
1 polymer ?
#
loop_
_entity_poly.entity_id
_entity_poly.type
_entity_poly.pdbx_seq_one_letter_code
_entity_poly.pdbx_strand_id
1 'polypeptide(L)'
;VKRRVSYPAWLKRSLVVITAGFIGVNIMLPPPMAEAEKSSPVVLDKDGQWLAGFTIDAGTWRIAADLDEIDPRFTQRLIAIEDSRFYTHSGVDLPAIARAAQSWKRAGKAVSGASTITMQLVRQIEPRPRTLPSKMIESARALQYELYYSKDEILEMYLTHTPYGGNVEGIYAATQTYFGKTPEYLTDAEIALLIALPQAPEARRPDRNPDMAEKGRNRILNKLASEGHITAQMQAEAKEVLLGGSRAPIPEMAWITAYGLAADSGPTQTTLDIILQRNAEQIASEFAKKLPGPVNTAITIVDNKTLKVRAHVASADRQRPGGWIDMTDRPRSPGSTLKPFIYGMAMDDGLAAAGSFVHDAPTRFGSYQPENFNRRYHGDVRIFEALRHSLNVPAVTLLDQIGGQRFENSLKSAGVDVTRLGAGGEDAGLAIALGGAGLTVNDVAVLYAALANGGKAAPLTWKPNTKTIATRMMTRASAGEITKILRQAPTPDGRVPAWLVKNAPAISYKTGTSYGFRDAWAAGYTDDWTVVVWVGRPDGAPRPGETGRLAAAPLLFDLISALPHSGTQSHFEKDAAAPKGLQRVSAQETRGPQILFPPEGSEILAEDLGASSRGFSLTAQSETGKVTFYVNGKPVPKDSGRSVWRPEHSGFYNVTAVDGNGLSAKSRVQVLTFDDLANAEL
;
A
#
# COMPACT_ATOMS: atom_id res chain seq x y z
N VAL A 1 -50.57 -33.93 -46.17
CA VAL A 1 -50.31 -35.12 -45.35
C VAL A 1 -48.85 -35.11 -44.89
N LYS A 2 -48.59 -34.69 -43.65
CA LYS A 2 -47.23 -34.77 -43.01
C LYS A 2 -46.99 -36.24 -42.62
N ARG A 3 -46.15 -36.94 -43.39
CA ARG A 3 -45.66 -38.27 -42.97
C ARG A 3 -44.87 -38.13 -41.65
N ARG A 4 -45.38 -38.61 -40.54
CA ARG A 4 -44.64 -38.79 -39.30
C ARG A 4 -43.58 -39.88 -39.55
N VAL A 5 -42.29 -39.48 -39.57
CA VAL A 5 -41.18 -40.42 -39.59
C VAL A 5 -41.14 -41.10 -38.22
N SER A 6 -41.56 -42.37 -38.19
CA SER A 6 -41.48 -43.18 -36.97
C SER A 6 -40.09 -43.81 -36.91
N TYR A 7 -39.25 -43.32 -36.02
CA TYR A 7 -37.95 -43.95 -35.76
C TYR A 7 -38.15 -45.31 -35.06
N PRO A 8 -37.40 -46.34 -35.42
CA PRO A 8 -37.50 -47.67 -34.84
C PRO A 8 -37.15 -47.64 -33.33
N ALA A 9 -37.82 -48.48 -32.55
CA ALA A 9 -37.73 -48.51 -31.08
C ALA A 9 -36.27 -48.71 -30.56
N TRP A 10 -35.45 -49.44 -31.26
CA TRP A 10 -34.05 -49.65 -30.91
C TRP A 10 -33.24 -48.34 -31.02
N LEU A 11 -33.50 -47.48 -31.98
CA LEU A 11 -32.86 -46.17 -32.10
C LEU A 11 -33.20 -45.25 -30.91
N LYS A 12 -34.46 -45.23 -30.47
CA LYS A 12 -34.89 -44.49 -29.28
C LYS A 12 -34.23 -45.01 -27.99
N ARG A 13 -34.13 -46.35 -27.84
CA ARG A 13 -33.47 -46.98 -26.67
C ARG A 13 -31.97 -46.69 -26.68
N SER A 14 -31.28 -46.77 -27.82
CA SER A 14 -29.87 -46.42 -27.93
C SER A 14 -29.61 -44.97 -27.60
N LEU A 15 -30.47 -44.05 -28.04
CA LEU A 15 -30.38 -42.61 -27.69
C LEU A 15 -30.50 -42.38 -26.19
N VAL A 16 -31.47 -43.04 -25.53
CA VAL A 16 -31.65 -42.93 -24.06
C VAL A 16 -30.43 -43.46 -23.30
N VAL A 17 -29.85 -44.60 -23.72
CA VAL A 17 -28.67 -45.18 -23.08
C VAL A 17 -27.44 -44.26 -23.28
N ILE A 18 -27.27 -43.70 -24.49
CA ILE A 18 -26.17 -42.77 -24.78
C ILE A 18 -26.34 -41.48 -23.96
N THR A 19 -27.55 -40.95 -23.90
CA THR A 19 -27.84 -39.74 -23.12
C THR A 19 -27.62 -39.99 -21.61
N ALA A 20 -28.13 -41.10 -21.07
CA ALA A 20 -27.92 -41.45 -19.66
C ALA A 20 -26.43 -41.71 -19.34
N GLY A 21 -25.69 -42.37 -20.26
CA GLY A 21 -24.25 -42.56 -20.15
C GLY A 21 -23.49 -41.22 -20.16
N PHE A 22 -23.88 -40.29 -21.03
CA PHE A 22 -23.28 -38.96 -21.11
C PHE A 22 -23.56 -38.15 -19.84
N ILE A 23 -24.78 -38.18 -19.32
CA ILE A 23 -25.13 -37.52 -18.03
C ILE A 23 -24.31 -38.13 -16.88
N GLY A 24 -24.19 -39.47 -16.82
CA GLY A 24 -23.40 -40.14 -15.81
C GLY A 24 -21.91 -39.75 -15.87
N VAL A 25 -21.34 -39.67 -17.07
CA VAL A 25 -19.95 -39.17 -17.26
C VAL A 25 -19.80 -37.74 -16.82
N ASN A 26 -20.76 -36.87 -17.12
CA ASN A 26 -20.73 -35.45 -16.67
C ASN A 26 -20.73 -35.29 -15.14
N ILE A 27 -21.50 -36.15 -14.44
CA ILE A 27 -21.55 -36.13 -12.99
C ILE A 27 -20.28 -36.70 -12.36
N MET A 28 -19.75 -37.79 -12.94
CA MET A 28 -18.60 -38.51 -12.39
C MET A 28 -17.24 -37.87 -12.77
N LEU A 29 -17.15 -37.26 -13.93
CA LEU A 29 -15.93 -36.68 -14.51
C LEU A 29 -16.21 -35.29 -15.09
N PRO A 30 -16.54 -34.29 -14.24
CA PRO A 30 -16.75 -32.95 -14.74
C PRO A 30 -15.48 -32.39 -15.39
N PRO A 31 -15.60 -31.42 -16.32
CA PRO A 31 -14.43 -30.74 -16.87
C PRO A 31 -13.64 -30.01 -15.78
N PRO A 32 -12.30 -29.84 -15.90
CA PRO A 32 -11.46 -29.17 -14.90
C PRO A 32 -11.66 -27.64 -14.96
N MET A 33 -12.78 -27.16 -14.44
CA MET A 33 -13.18 -25.76 -14.48
C MET A 33 -12.16 -24.84 -13.80
N ALA A 34 -11.63 -25.25 -12.64
CA ALA A 34 -10.63 -24.44 -11.92
C ALA A 34 -9.35 -24.18 -12.75
N GLU A 35 -8.92 -25.14 -13.58
CA GLU A 35 -7.78 -24.92 -14.48
C GLU A 35 -8.17 -24.07 -15.69
N ALA A 36 -9.40 -24.21 -16.17
CA ALA A 36 -9.92 -23.40 -17.28
C ALA A 36 -10.04 -21.91 -16.94
N GLU A 37 -10.32 -21.59 -15.67
CA GLU A 37 -10.48 -20.22 -15.15
C GLU A 37 -9.18 -19.64 -14.61
N LYS A 38 -8.11 -20.44 -14.50
CA LYS A 38 -6.83 -20.00 -13.95
C LYS A 38 -6.13 -19.03 -14.88
N SER A 39 -5.86 -17.82 -14.38
CA SER A 39 -5.15 -16.76 -15.11
C SER A 39 -4.13 -16.05 -14.24
N SER A 40 -3.20 -15.35 -14.88
CA SER A 40 -2.19 -14.53 -14.23
C SER A 40 -2.82 -13.37 -13.47
N PRO A 41 -2.42 -13.11 -12.21
CA PRO A 41 -2.79 -11.92 -11.50
C PRO A 41 -2.25 -10.68 -12.24
N VAL A 42 -3.11 -9.73 -12.53
CA VAL A 42 -2.76 -8.43 -13.15
C VAL A 42 -3.29 -7.31 -12.29
N VAL A 43 -2.46 -6.30 -12.05
CA VAL A 43 -2.84 -5.11 -11.31
C VAL A 43 -2.98 -3.95 -12.28
N LEU A 44 -4.16 -3.34 -12.26
CA LEU A 44 -4.54 -2.25 -13.14
C LEU A 44 -4.56 -0.94 -12.35
N ASP A 45 -4.29 0.15 -13.06
CA ASP A 45 -4.44 1.50 -12.53
C ASP A 45 -5.92 1.92 -12.44
N LYS A 46 -6.16 3.18 -12.04
CA LYS A 46 -7.51 3.75 -11.92
C LYS A 46 -8.31 3.77 -13.24
N ASP A 47 -7.64 3.75 -14.38
CA ASP A 47 -8.22 3.85 -15.73
C ASP A 47 -8.17 2.51 -16.47
N GLY A 48 -7.81 1.40 -15.78
CA GLY A 48 -7.74 0.08 -16.38
C GLY A 48 -6.40 -0.22 -17.09
N GLN A 49 -5.41 0.67 -17.01
CA GLN A 49 -4.11 0.43 -17.62
C GLN A 49 -3.27 -0.52 -16.78
N TRP A 50 -2.50 -1.36 -17.43
CA TRP A 50 -1.68 -2.38 -16.79
C TRP A 50 -0.48 -1.77 -16.06
N LEU A 51 -0.45 -1.89 -14.73
CA LEU A 51 0.65 -1.47 -13.85
C LEU A 51 1.69 -2.58 -13.66
N ALA A 52 1.23 -3.78 -13.32
CA ALA A 52 2.08 -4.93 -13.07
C ALA A 52 1.31 -6.23 -13.29
N GLY A 53 2.03 -7.30 -13.52
CA GLY A 53 1.47 -8.63 -13.60
C GLY A 53 2.40 -9.67 -12.99
N PHE A 54 1.84 -10.83 -12.67
CA PHE A 54 2.57 -11.93 -12.06
C PHE A 54 2.26 -13.21 -12.82
N THR A 55 3.29 -14.05 -13.03
CA THR A 55 3.12 -15.33 -13.69
C THR A 55 2.32 -16.31 -12.82
N ILE A 56 1.58 -17.20 -13.47
CA ILE A 56 1.09 -18.42 -12.82
C ILE A 56 2.22 -19.41 -12.61
N ASP A 57 1.91 -20.61 -12.10
CA ASP A 57 2.87 -21.68 -11.86
C ASP A 57 3.82 -21.89 -13.05
N ALA A 58 5.05 -22.27 -12.76
CA ALA A 58 6.11 -22.50 -13.73
C ALA A 58 6.53 -21.26 -14.57
N GLY A 59 6.17 -20.05 -14.14
CA GLY A 59 6.58 -18.79 -14.79
C GLY A 59 5.85 -18.50 -16.09
N THR A 60 4.64 -19.04 -16.29
CA THR A 60 3.80 -18.80 -17.46
C THR A 60 2.98 -17.52 -17.30
N TRP A 61 2.92 -16.72 -18.33
CA TRP A 61 1.99 -15.62 -18.50
C TRP A 61 0.70 -16.11 -19.16
N ARG A 62 -0.42 -16.02 -18.44
CA ARG A 62 -1.75 -16.41 -18.93
C ARG A 62 -2.76 -15.37 -18.45
N ILE A 63 -3.03 -14.35 -19.23
CA ILE A 63 -3.92 -13.25 -18.86
C ILE A 63 -5.30 -13.53 -19.39
N ALA A 64 -6.31 -13.40 -18.52
CA ALA A 64 -7.71 -13.62 -18.88
C ALA A 64 -8.11 -12.70 -20.05
N ALA A 65 -8.73 -13.28 -21.06
CA ALA A 65 -9.26 -12.55 -22.20
C ALA A 65 -10.69 -12.08 -21.91
N ASP A 66 -10.99 -10.83 -22.30
CA ASP A 66 -12.31 -10.25 -22.33
C ASP A 66 -12.60 -9.82 -23.77
N LEU A 67 -13.67 -10.33 -24.36
CA LEU A 67 -14.00 -10.07 -25.78
C LEU A 67 -14.33 -8.60 -26.04
N ASP A 68 -14.85 -7.88 -25.05
CA ASP A 68 -15.19 -6.45 -25.17
C ASP A 68 -13.93 -5.59 -25.28
N GLU A 69 -12.78 -6.08 -24.82
CA GLU A 69 -11.48 -5.39 -24.86
C GLU A 69 -10.57 -5.90 -25.99
N ILE A 70 -11.04 -6.78 -26.87
CA ILE A 70 -10.29 -7.32 -28.01
C ILE A 70 -10.81 -6.74 -29.32
N ASP A 71 -9.89 -6.37 -30.22
CA ASP A 71 -10.24 -5.92 -31.58
C ASP A 71 -11.22 -6.91 -32.25
N PRO A 72 -12.47 -6.51 -32.55
CA PRO A 72 -13.47 -7.41 -33.11
C PRO A 72 -13.07 -7.97 -34.48
N ARG A 73 -12.18 -7.31 -35.22
CA ARG A 73 -11.64 -7.83 -36.49
C ARG A 73 -10.75 -9.06 -36.24
N PHE A 74 -10.05 -9.11 -35.09
CA PHE A 74 -9.24 -10.28 -34.75
C PHE A 74 -10.14 -11.48 -34.48
N THR A 75 -11.13 -11.37 -33.62
CA THR A 75 -12.04 -12.49 -33.28
C THR A 75 -12.80 -13.00 -34.49
N GLN A 76 -13.32 -12.11 -35.34
CA GLN A 76 -13.99 -12.47 -36.59
C GLN A 76 -13.07 -13.26 -37.54
N ARG A 77 -11.83 -12.79 -37.74
CA ARG A 77 -10.86 -13.45 -38.64
C ARG A 77 -10.31 -14.75 -38.07
N LEU A 78 -10.11 -14.81 -36.75
CA LEU A 78 -9.73 -16.04 -36.07
C LEU A 78 -10.78 -17.15 -36.29
N ILE A 79 -12.06 -16.83 -36.05
CA ILE A 79 -13.17 -17.75 -36.23
C ILE A 79 -13.28 -18.17 -37.72
N ALA A 80 -13.15 -17.24 -38.64
CA ALA A 80 -13.16 -17.54 -40.07
C ALA A 80 -12.05 -18.54 -40.46
N ILE A 81 -10.85 -18.37 -39.90
CA ILE A 81 -9.68 -19.22 -40.22
C ILE A 81 -9.70 -20.55 -39.50
N GLU A 82 -10.04 -20.60 -38.21
CA GLU A 82 -9.91 -21.79 -37.35
C GLU A 82 -11.21 -22.61 -37.28
N ASP A 83 -12.39 -21.93 -37.24
CA ASP A 83 -13.69 -22.61 -37.03
C ASP A 83 -14.86 -21.73 -37.55
N SER A 84 -15.01 -21.62 -38.84
CA SER A 84 -15.98 -20.74 -39.51
C SER A 84 -17.44 -20.94 -39.09
N ARG A 85 -17.77 -22.05 -38.41
CA ARG A 85 -19.12 -22.35 -37.91
C ARG A 85 -19.18 -22.44 -36.39
N PHE A 86 -18.25 -21.85 -35.70
CA PHE A 86 -18.11 -21.87 -34.24
C PHE A 86 -19.43 -21.63 -33.50
N TYR A 87 -20.18 -20.61 -33.87
CA TYR A 87 -21.46 -20.28 -33.24
C TYR A 87 -22.64 -21.18 -33.60
N THR A 88 -22.46 -22.13 -34.53
CA THR A 88 -23.58 -22.96 -35.05
C THR A 88 -23.54 -24.44 -34.66
N HIS A 89 -22.43 -24.91 -34.08
CA HIS A 89 -22.30 -26.29 -33.59
C HIS A 89 -22.11 -26.31 -32.08
N SER A 90 -22.36 -27.46 -31.45
CA SER A 90 -22.19 -27.68 -30.01
C SER A 90 -20.86 -28.42 -29.72
N GLY A 91 -19.74 -27.71 -29.92
CA GLY A 91 -18.38 -28.22 -29.60
C GLY A 91 -17.74 -29.09 -30.66
N VAL A 92 -18.52 -29.78 -31.49
CA VAL A 92 -18.03 -30.69 -32.56
C VAL A 92 -18.74 -30.36 -33.85
N ASP A 93 -17.97 -30.07 -34.90
CA ASP A 93 -18.48 -29.80 -36.24
C ASP A 93 -18.54 -31.08 -37.09
N LEU A 94 -19.69 -31.82 -37.04
CA LEU A 94 -19.89 -33.05 -37.80
C LEU A 94 -19.73 -32.89 -39.31
N PRO A 95 -20.30 -31.82 -39.97
CA PRO A 95 -20.02 -31.57 -41.38
C PRO A 95 -18.54 -31.32 -41.71
N ALA A 96 -17.75 -30.66 -40.82
CA ALA A 96 -16.31 -30.51 -41.04
C ALA A 96 -15.57 -31.84 -40.92
N ILE A 97 -15.96 -32.70 -40.00
CA ILE A 97 -15.41 -34.05 -39.86
C ILE A 97 -15.70 -34.88 -41.13
N ALA A 98 -16.93 -34.79 -41.66
CA ALA A 98 -17.29 -35.49 -42.90
C ALA A 98 -16.46 -35.00 -44.10
N ARG A 99 -16.28 -33.66 -44.24
CA ARG A 99 -15.42 -33.09 -45.28
C ARG A 99 -13.96 -33.54 -45.13
N ALA A 100 -13.42 -33.53 -43.92
CA ALA A 100 -12.05 -33.97 -43.66
C ALA A 100 -11.84 -35.46 -43.98
N ALA A 101 -12.79 -36.31 -43.61
CA ALA A 101 -12.76 -37.75 -43.96
C ALA A 101 -12.81 -37.99 -45.47
N GLN A 102 -13.64 -37.21 -46.18
CA GLN A 102 -13.71 -37.31 -47.63
C GLN A 102 -12.40 -36.84 -48.32
N SER A 103 -11.81 -35.74 -47.82
CA SER A 103 -10.54 -35.22 -48.34
C SER A 103 -9.38 -36.17 -48.07
N TRP A 104 -9.35 -36.82 -46.90
CA TRP A 104 -8.37 -37.86 -46.59
C TRP A 104 -8.47 -39.07 -47.54
N LYS A 105 -9.72 -39.53 -47.81
CA LYS A 105 -9.95 -40.64 -48.74
C LYS A 105 -9.50 -40.29 -50.17
N ARG A 106 -9.58 -39.01 -50.60
CA ARG A 106 -9.19 -38.58 -51.94
C ARG A 106 -7.69 -38.29 -52.09
N ALA A 107 -7.07 -37.70 -51.08
CA ALA A 107 -5.70 -37.16 -51.14
C ALA A 107 -4.66 -38.04 -50.41
N GLY A 108 -5.06 -39.09 -49.71
CA GLY A 108 -4.19 -39.95 -48.90
C GLY A 108 -3.60 -39.28 -47.67
N LYS A 109 -3.96 -37.98 -47.44
CA LYS A 109 -3.53 -37.17 -46.29
C LYS A 109 -4.65 -36.22 -45.87
N ALA A 110 -4.68 -35.83 -44.61
CA ALA A 110 -5.61 -34.84 -44.11
C ALA A 110 -5.29 -33.46 -44.71
N VAL A 111 -6.19 -32.92 -45.53
CA VAL A 111 -6.03 -31.61 -46.19
C VAL A 111 -6.75 -30.48 -45.44
N SER A 112 -7.75 -30.80 -44.61
CA SER A 112 -8.46 -29.80 -43.80
C SER A 112 -8.52 -30.22 -42.33
N GLY A 113 -8.47 -29.21 -41.42
CA GLY A 113 -8.68 -29.40 -40.00
C GLY A 113 -10.16 -29.67 -39.69
N ALA A 114 -10.44 -30.69 -38.85
CA ALA A 114 -11.77 -31.00 -38.34
C ALA A 114 -11.87 -30.69 -36.84
N SER A 115 -10.90 -29.97 -36.29
CA SER A 115 -10.89 -29.55 -34.85
C SER A 115 -11.55 -28.19 -34.72
N THR A 116 -12.53 -28.11 -33.85
CA THR A 116 -13.20 -26.87 -33.50
C THR A 116 -12.36 -26.08 -32.48
N ILE A 117 -12.70 -24.79 -32.26
CA ILE A 117 -12.11 -23.94 -31.22
C ILE A 117 -12.29 -24.62 -29.86
N THR A 118 -13.49 -25.17 -29.55
CA THR A 118 -13.75 -25.88 -28.28
C THR A 118 -12.86 -27.11 -28.09
N MET A 119 -12.63 -27.90 -29.14
CA MET A 119 -11.71 -29.03 -29.08
C MET A 119 -10.25 -28.58 -28.90
N GLN A 120 -9.87 -27.45 -29.48
CA GLN A 120 -8.53 -26.89 -29.27
C GLN A 120 -8.35 -26.40 -27.84
N LEU A 121 -9.36 -25.74 -27.26
CA LEU A 121 -9.39 -25.32 -25.85
C LEU A 121 -9.20 -26.55 -24.92
N VAL A 122 -9.99 -27.62 -25.13
CA VAL A 122 -9.85 -28.85 -24.33
C VAL A 122 -8.42 -29.39 -24.37
N ARG A 123 -7.79 -29.39 -25.52
CA ARG A 123 -6.40 -29.87 -25.67
C ARG A 123 -5.38 -28.94 -24.98
N GLN A 124 -5.67 -27.65 -24.88
CA GLN A 124 -4.82 -26.69 -24.17
C GLN A 124 -4.90 -26.89 -22.65
N ILE A 125 -6.11 -27.10 -22.13
CA ILE A 125 -6.35 -27.32 -20.70
C ILE A 125 -5.92 -28.71 -20.25
N GLU A 126 -6.24 -29.74 -21.05
CA GLU A 126 -5.91 -31.15 -20.79
C GLU A 126 -4.98 -31.70 -21.89
N PRO A 127 -3.67 -31.41 -21.91
CA PRO A 127 -2.76 -31.86 -22.96
C PRO A 127 -2.72 -33.39 -23.11
N ARG A 128 -2.87 -33.87 -24.35
CA ARG A 128 -2.87 -35.30 -24.68
C ARG A 128 -2.05 -35.59 -25.94
N PRO A 129 -1.51 -36.81 -26.08
CA PRO A 129 -0.85 -37.24 -27.32
C PRO A 129 -1.79 -37.13 -28.52
N ARG A 130 -1.27 -36.79 -29.69
CA ARG A 130 -2.05 -36.65 -30.94
C ARG A 130 -2.43 -38.02 -31.51
N THR A 131 -3.41 -38.71 -30.92
CA THR A 131 -3.93 -40.01 -31.31
C THR A 131 -5.43 -39.94 -31.59
N LEU A 132 -5.99 -40.94 -32.29
CA LEU A 132 -7.45 -41.04 -32.50
C LEU A 132 -8.23 -41.15 -31.19
N PRO A 133 -7.82 -41.98 -30.19
CA PRO A 133 -8.49 -42.01 -28.90
C PRO A 133 -8.50 -40.65 -28.20
N SER A 134 -7.36 -39.94 -28.19
CA SER A 134 -7.29 -38.57 -27.65
C SER A 134 -8.28 -37.63 -28.34
N LYS A 135 -8.41 -37.73 -29.66
CA LYS A 135 -9.36 -36.93 -30.44
C LYS A 135 -10.81 -37.20 -30.07
N MET A 136 -11.16 -38.49 -29.79
CA MET A 136 -12.49 -38.85 -29.31
C MET A 136 -12.76 -38.25 -27.91
N ILE A 137 -11.78 -38.30 -27.01
CA ILE A 137 -11.89 -37.68 -25.70
C ILE A 137 -12.01 -36.15 -25.81
N GLU A 138 -11.19 -35.51 -26.64
CA GLU A 138 -11.30 -34.06 -26.93
C GLU A 138 -12.73 -33.71 -27.40
N SER A 139 -13.32 -34.53 -28.31
CA SER A 139 -14.68 -34.32 -28.80
C SER A 139 -15.74 -34.46 -27.70
N ALA A 140 -15.62 -35.49 -26.87
CA ALA A 140 -16.54 -35.70 -25.73
C ALA A 140 -16.44 -34.57 -24.71
N ARG A 141 -15.22 -34.14 -24.37
CA ARG A 141 -14.95 -33.00 -23.50
C ARG A 141 -15.46 -31.69 -24.10
N ALA A 142 -15.29 -31.48 -25.41
CA ALA A 142 -15.82 -30.29 -26.10
C ALA A 142 -17.35 -30.18 -25.95
N LEU A 143 -18.08 -31.30 -26.08
CA LEU A 143 -19.52 -31.33 -25.81
C LEU A 143 -19.85 -31.02 -24.34
N GLN A 144 -19.00 -31.43 -23.38
CA GLN A 144 -19.19 -31.07 -21.97
C GLN A 144 -19.01 -29.57 -21.73
N TYR A 145 -17.93 -28.95 -22.24
CA TYR A 145 -17.70 -27.51 -22.09
C TYR A 145 -18.89 -26.71 -22.61
N GLU A 146 -19.47 -27.05 -23.74
CA GLU A 146 -20.64 -26.39 -24.34
C GLU A 146 -21.94 -26.54 -23.52
N LEU A 147 -21.97 -27.42 -22.52
CA LEU A 147 -23.09 -27.52 -21.58
C LEU A 147 -22.96 -26.55 -20.39
N TYR A 148 -21.74 -26.16 -20.06
CA TYR A 148 -21.43 -25.35 -18.89
C TYR A 148 -21.17 -23.88 -19.25
N TYR A 149 -20.66 -23.61 -20.48
CA TYR A 149 -20.21 -22.29 -20.91
C TYR A 149 -20.89 -21.88 -22.22
N SER A 150 -21.17 -20.60 -22.34
CA SER A 150 -21.60 -19.98 -23.59
C SER A 150 -20.47 -19.99 -24.63
N LYS A 151 -20.82 -19.70 -25.88
CA LYS A 151 -19.83 -19.60 -26.96
C LYS A 151 -18.79 -18.50 -26.69
N ASP A 152 -19.22 -17.38 -26.16
CA ASP A 152 -18.34 -16.26 -25.86
C ASP A 152 -17.38 -16.60 -24.72
N GLU A 153 -17.86 -17.21 -23.63
CA GLU A 153 -17.00 -17.70 -22.53
C GLU A 153 -15.99 -18.76 -23.02
N ILE A 154 -16.40 -19.66 -23.94
CA ILE A 154 -15.49 -20.63 -24.55
C ILE A 154 -14.43 -19.94 -25.40
N LEU A 155 -14.79 -18.90 -26.14
CA LEU A 155 -13.85 -18.13 -26.96
C LEU A 155 -12.87 -17.35 -26.06
N GLU A 156 -13.34 -16.74 -24.98
CA GLU A 156 -12.49 -16.07 -23.99
C GLU A 156 -11.49 -17.04 -23.34
N MET A 157 -11.96 -18.22 -22.89
CA MET A 157 -11.08 -19.26 -22.39
C MET A 157 -10.06 -19.71 -23.43
N TYR A 158 -10.48 -19.91 -24.70
CA TYR A 158 -9.57 -20.26 -25.78
C TYR A 158 -8.50 -19.19 -25.99
N LEU A 159 -8.90 -17.92 -26.00
CA LEU A 159 -7.98 -16.79 -26.16
C LEU A 159 -7.08 -16.59 -24.94
N THR A 160 -7.51 -17.02 -23.76
CA THR A 160 -6.73 -17.05 -22.51
C THR A 160 -5.65 -18.13 -22.52
N HIS A 161 -5.97 -19.32 -23.02
CA HIS A 161 -5.08 -20.50 -22.95
C HIS A 161 -4.24 -20.73 -24.20
N THR A 162 -4.51 -20.02 -25.31
CA THR A 162 -3.80 -20.22 -26.57
C THR A 162 -2.30 -19.93 -26.43
N PRO A 163 -1.41 -20.90 -26.77
CA PRO A 163 0.04 -20.71 -26.65
C PRO A 163 0.59 -19.86 -27.80
N TYR A 164 1.40 -18.85 -27.47
CA TYR A 164 2.07 -17.97 -28.42
C TYR A 164 3.60 -18.12 -28.46
N GLY A 165 4.13 -19.09 -27.72
CA GLY A 165 5.56 -19.47 -27.70
C GLY A 165 6.30 -18.98 -26.44
N GLY A 166 7.24 -19.83 -26.00
CA GLY A 166 7.92 -19.68 -24.72
C GLY A 166 6.94 -19.84 -23.56
N ASN A 167 6.98 -18.88 -22.66
CA ASN A 167 6.09 -18.83 -21.51
C ASN A 167 4.88 -17.89 -21.70
N VAL A 168 4.48 -17.64 -22.95
CA VAL A 168 3.39 -16.70 -23.29
C VAL A 168 2.15 -17.49 -23.71
N GLU A 169 1.12 -17.44 -22.90
CA GLU A 169 -0.22 -17.95 -23.15
C GLU A 169 -1.23 -16.79 -23.09
N GLY A 170 -2.21 -16.83 -23.98
CA GLY A 170 -3.26 -15.85 -24.10
C GLY A 170 -2.90 -14.62 -24.95
N ILE A 171 -3.97 -14.05 -25.54
CA ILE A 171 -3.83 -12.94 -26.47
C ILE A 171 -3.25 -11.68 -25.84
N TYR A 172 -3.65 -11.35 -24.60
CA TYR A 172 -3.12 -10.19 -23.88
C TYR A 172 -1.62 -10.29 -23.61
N ALA A 173 -1.17 -11.46 -23.13
CA ALA A 173 0.25 -11.69 -22.93
C ALA A 173 1.03 -11.66 -24.25
N ALA A 174 0.45 -12.16 -25.33
CA ALA A 174 1.08 -12.14 -26.64
C ALA A 174 1.20 -10.73 -27.22
N THR A 175 0.13 -9.93 -27.19
CA THR A 175 0.16 -8.54 -27.69
C THR A 175 1.10 -7.67 -26.88
N GLN A 176 1.08 -7.81 -25.54
CA GLN A 176 2.02 -7.11 -24.68
C GLN A 176 3.47 -7.51 -24.97
N THR A 177 3.73 -8.82 -25.12
CA THR A 177 5.11 -9.32 -25.32
C THR A 177 5.66 -8.96 -26.70
N TYR A 178 4.86 -9.08 -27.76
CA TYR A 178 5.34 -8.91 -29.14
C TYR A 178 5.13 -7.52 -29.71
N PHE A 179 4.15 -6.76 -29.18
CA PHE A 179 3.79 -5.45 -29.72
C PHE A 179 3.83 -4.33 -28.68
N GLY A 180 3.93 -4.64 -27.36
CA GLY A 180 3.99 -3.65 -26.27
C GLY A 180 2.66 -2.91 -26.06
N LYS A 181 1.51 -3.53 -26.39
CA LYS A 181 0.18 -2.93 -26.30
C LYS A 181 -0.92 -3.94 -25.94
N THR A 182 -2.11 -3.45 -25.62
CA THR A 182 -3.32 -4.25 -25.43
C THR A 182 -3.88 -4.75 -26.77
N PRO A 183 -4.74 -5.81 -26.78
CA PRO A 183 -5.33 -6.34 -28.01
C PRO A 183 -6.49 -5.53 -28.58
N GLU A 184 -6.83 -4.37 -28.01
CA GLU A 184 -7.98 -3.53 -28.41
C GLU A 184 -7.85 -2.95 -29.81
N TYR A 185 -6.63 -2.60 -30.23
CA TYR A 185 -6.34 -2.03 -31.54
C TYR A 185 -5.19 -2.77 -32.22
N LEU A 186 -5.53 -3.63 -33.19
CA LEU A 186 -4.55 -4.44 -33.90
C LEU A 186 -4.50 -4.06 -35.40
N THR A 187 -3.31 -4.03 -35.97
CA THR A 187 -3.13 -3.94 -37.40
C THR A 187 -3.42 -5.29 -38.09
N ASP A 188 -3.68 -5.27 -39.37
CA ASP A 188 -3.93 -6.49 -40.14
C ASP A 188 -2.72 -7.46 -40.12
N ALA A 189 -1.51 -6.91 -40.07
CA ALA A 189 -0.27 -7.68 -39.91
C ALA A 189 -0.19 -8.38 -38.56
N GLU A 190 -0.52 -7.68 -37.46
CA GLU A 190 -0.56 -8.23 -36.11
C GLU A 190 -1.64 -9.29 -35.96
N ILE A 191 -2.86 -9.03 -36.45
CA ILE A 191 -3.96 -10.01 -36.49
C ILE A 191 -3.51 -11.29 -37.18
N ALA A 192 -2.94 -11.18 -38.36
CA ALA A 192 -2.49 -12.34 -39.11
C ALA A 192 -1.35 -13.11 -38.43
N LEU A 193 -0.44 -12.39 -37.76
CA LEU A 193 0.63 -13.01 -36.98
C LEU A 193 0.07 -13.77 -35.78
N LEU A 194 -0.82 -13.14 -35.00
CA LEU A 194 -1.46 -13.76 -33.82
C LEU A 194 -2.27 -15.02 -34.19
N ILE A 195 -2.92 -15.05 -35.34
CA ILE A 195 -3.60 -16.28 -35.84
C ILE A 195 -2.59 -17.32 -36.29
N ALA A 196 -1.43 -16.91 -36.80
CA ALA A 196 -0.42 -17.86 -37.30
C ALA A 196 0.38 -18.53 -36.16
N LEU A 197 0.68 -17.79 -35.06
CA LEU A 197 1.57 -18.25 -33.99
C LEU A 197 1.12 -19.57 -33.33
N PRO A 198 -0.15 -19.75 -32.92
CA PRO A 198 -0.58 -20.95 -32.20
C PRO A 198 -0.45 -22.27 -32.98
N GLN A 199 -0.37 -22.21 -34.31
CA GLN A 199 -0.21 -23.39 -35.13
C GLN A 199 1.20 -23.99 -35.03
N ALA A 200 2.24 -23.23 -34.69
CA ALA A 200 3.60 -23.65 -34.40
C ALA A 200 4.31 -22.63 -33.48
N PRO A 201 3.91 -22.57 -32.20
CA PRO A 201 4.25 -21.43 -31.34
C PRO A 201 5.76 -21.23 -31.15
N GLU A 202 6.54 -22.32 -30.93
CA GLU A 202 7.99 -22.20 -30.79
C GLU A 202 8.72 -21.88 -32.08
N ALA A 203 8.27 -22.53 -33.18
CA ALA A 203 8.94 -22.40 -34.48
C ALA A 203 8.69 -21.00 -35.13
N ARG A 204 7.63 -20.32 -34.75
CA ARG A 204 7.24 -19.01 -35.31
C ARG A 204 7.40 -17.84 -34.36
N ARG A 205 8.16 -18.00 -33.28
CA ARG A 205 8.44 -16.91 -32.35
C ARG A 205 9.12 -15.74 -33.05
N PRO A 206 8.53 -14.52 -33.07
CA PRO A 206 9.11 -13.37 -33.77
C PRO A 206 10.48 -12.97 -33.22
N ASP A 207 10.67 -13.10 -31.91
CA ASP A 207 11.92 -12.76 -31.20
C ASP A 207 13.06 -13.77 -31.43
N ARG A 208 12.78 -14.96 -32.01
CA ARG A 208 13.79 -15.99 -32.29
C ARG A 208 13.87 -16.37 -33.75
N ASN A 209 12.74 -16.42 -34.43
CA ASN A 209 12.61 -16.92 -35.81
C ASN A 209 11.74 -15.96 -36.63
N PRO A 210 12.17 -14.71 -36.87
CA PRO A 210 11.36 -13.69 -37.57
C PRO A 210 10.91 -14.14 -38.97
N ASP A 211 11.77 -14.83 -39.74
CA ASP A 211 11.45 -15.33 -41.08
C ASP A 211 10.32 -16.36 -41.08
N MET A 212 10.30 -17.24 -40.07
CA MET A 212 9.22 -18.23 -39.93
C MET A 212 7.92 -17.60 -39.46
N ALA A 213 8.00 -16.56 -38.60
CA ALA A 213 6.89 -15.76 -38.18
C ALA A 213 6.28 -15.00 -39.39
N GLU A 214 7.12 -14.38 -40.20
CA GLU A 214 6.71 -13.67 -41.42
C GLU A 214 6.02 -14.63 -42.43
N LYS A 215 6.61 -15.79 -42.71
CA LYS A 215 5.99 -16.80 -43.57
C LYS A 215 4.66 -17.24 -43.03
N GLY A 216 4.53 -17.40 -41.72
CA GLY A 216 3.27 -17.75 -41.06
C GLY A 216 2.23 -16.67 -41.23
N ARG A 217 2.56 -15.40 -40.93
CA ARG A 217 1.73 -14.22 -41.14
C ARG A 217 1.25 -14.13 -42.58
N ASN A 218 2.18 -14.17 -43.52
CA ASN A 218 1.88 -14.00 -44.94
C ASN A 218 0.96 -15.09 -45.46
N ARG A 219 1.05 -16.35 -44.95
CA ARG A 219 0.11 -17.41 -45.26
C ARG A 219 -1.31 -17.10 -44.80
N ILE A 220 -1.48 -16.57 -43.60
CA ILE A 220 -2.79 -16.11 -43.06
C ILE A 220 -3.33 -14.96 -43.87
N LEU A 221 -2.51 -13.92 -44.19
CA LEU A 221 -2.90 -12.80 -45.02
C LEU A 221 -3.39 -13.29 -46.41
N ASN A 222 -2.68 -14.25 -47.02
CA ASN A 222 -3.09 -14.83 -48.30
C ASN A 222 -4.45 -15.50 -48.17
N LYS A 223 -4.69 -16.27 -47.13
CA LYS A 223 -5.97 -16.96 -46.89
C LYS A 223 -7.10 -15.95 -46.67
N LEU A 224 -6.91 -14.95 -45.81
CA LEU A 224 -7.88 -13.88 -45.53
C LEU A 224 -8.27 -13.12 -46.82
N ALA A 225 -7.31 -12.78 -47.67
CA ALA A 225 -7.56 -12.13 -48.93
C ALA A 225 -8.33 -13.04 -49.93
N SER A 226 -7.96 -14.33 -50.01
CA SER A 226 -8.65 -15.29 -50.92
C SER A 226 -10.08 -15.59 -50.49
N GLU A 227 -10.39 -15.44 -49.18
CA GLU A 227 -11.73 -15.64 -48.62
C GLU A 227 -12.52 -14.30 -48.52
N GLY A 228 -11.93 -13.17 -48.95
CA GLY A 228 -12.60 -11.86 -49.01
C GLY A 228 -12.70 -11.12 -47.67
N HIS A 229 -11.96 -11.56 -46.63
CA HIS A 229 -11.93 -10.89 -45.32
C HIS A 229 -11.07 -9.63 -45.29
N ILE A 230 -10.13 -9.48 -46.23
CA ILE A 230 -9.31 -8.28 -46.45
C ILE A 230 -9.16 -8.01 -47.94
N THR A 231 -8.92 -6.75 -48.30
CA THR A 231 -8.68 -6.36 -49.70
C THR A 231 -7.23 -6.70 -50.11
N ALA A 232 -6.97 -6.73 -51.42
CA ALA A 232 -5.61 -6.93 -51.95
C ALA A 232 -4.66 -5.79 -51.52
N GLN A 233 -5.17 -4.57 -51.37
CA GLN A 233 -4.39 -3.44 -50.85
C GLN A 233 -4.01 -3.65 -49.40
N MET A 234 -4.96 -3.96 -48.50
CA MET A 234 -4.71 -4.25 -47.10
C MET A 234 -3.70 -5.40 -46.93
N GLN A 235 -3.81 -6.44 -47.78
CA GLN A 235 -2.86 -7.54 -47.77
C GLN A 235 -1.44 -7.08 -48.13
N ALA A 236 -1.30 -6.25 -49.16
CA ALA A 236 0.00 -5.74 -49.58
C ALA A 236 0.63 -4.87 -48.47
N GLU A 237 -0.12 -3.92 -47.92
CA GLU A 237 0.32 -3.06 -46.83
C GLU A 237 0.73 -3.86 -45.58
N ALA A 238 -0.06 -4.87 -45.20
CA ALA A 238 0.25 -5.72 -44.04
C ALA A 238 1.52 -6.59 -44.23
N LYS A 239 1.87 -6.93 -45.46
CA LYS A 239 3.10 -7.68 -45.76
C LYS A 239 4.36 -6.82 -45.66
N GLU A 240 4.28 -5.52 -45.90
CA GLU A 240 5.39 -4.58 -45.79
C GLU A 240 5.77 -4.27 -44.32
N VAL A 241 4.89 -4.59 -43.35
CA VAL A 241 5.17 -4.38 -41.93
C VAL A 241 6.30 -5.30 -41.48
N LEU A 242 7.39 -4.69 -40.99
CA LEU A 242 8.50 -5.43 -40.39
C LEU A 242 8.07 -6.00 -39.03
N LEU A 243 8.35 -7.27 -38.81
CA LEU A 243 8.13 -7.89 -37.50
C LEU A 243 9.29 -7.51 -36.57
N GLY A 244 8.94 -7.00 -35.38
CA GLY A 244 9.93 -6.67 -34.35
C GLY A 244 10.66 -7.95 -33.85
N GLY A 245 11.97 -7.85 -33.64
CA GLY A 245 12.82 -8.95 -33.16
C GLY A 245 13.05 -9.01 -31.66
N SER A 246 12.39 -8.17 -30.85
CA SER A 246 12.57 -8.13 -29.40
C SER A 246 11.22 -8.21 -28.68
N ARG A 247 11.25 -8.79 -27.50
CA ARG A 247 10.07 -8.77 -26.60
C ARG A 247 9.97 -7.42 -25.90
N ALA A 248 8.79 -6.84 -25.87
CA ALA A 248 8.50 -5.71 -25.01
C ALA A 248 8.52 -6.16 -23.53
N PRO A 249 9.05 -5.34 -22.63
CA PRO A 249 9.00 -5.66 -21.21
C PRO A 249 7.55 -5.62 -20.72
N ILE A 250 7.21 -6.58 -19.88
CA ILE A 250 5.93 -6.56 -19.16
C ILE A 250 6.02 -5.43 -18.11
N PRO A 251 4.96 -4.62 -17.95
CA PRO A 251 4.95 -3.57 -16.94
C PRO A 251 5.19 -4.12 -15.54
N GLU A 252 6.06 -3.45 -14.77
CA GLU A 252 6.46 -3.83 -13.41
C GLU A 252 6.42 -2.64 -12.45
N MET A 253 5.51 -1.69 -12.68
CA MET A 253 5.37 -0.51 -11.82
C MET A 253 4.69 -0.84 -10.50
N ALA A 254 5.00 -0.08 -9.45
CA ALA A 254 4.50 -0.31 -8.10
C ALA A 254 4.67 -1.76 -7.62
N TRP A 255 5.74 -2.42 -8.02
CA TRP A 255 5.89 -3.88 -7.99
C TRP A 255 5.55 -4.52 -6.63
N ILE A 256 6.11 -4.01 -5.52
CA ILE A 256 5.86 -4.54 -4.17
C ILE A 256 4.39 -4.33 -3.79
N THR A 257 3.88 -3.12 -4.04
CA THR A 257 2.49 -2.73 -3.78
C THR A 257 1.51 -3.55 -4.61
N ALA A 258 1.81 -3.70 -5.91
CA ALA A 258 1.02 -4.50 -6.83
C ALA A 258 0.96 -5.97 -6.38
N TYR A 259 2.09 -6.54 -5.94
CA TYR A 259 2.13 -7.90 -5.40
C TYR A 259 1.20 -8.07 -4.19
N GLY A 260 1.19 -7.09 -3.28
CA GLY A 260 0.31 -7.11 -2.10
C GLY A 260 -1.17 -6.85 -2.40
N LEU A 261 -1.49 -6.20 -3.52
CA LEU A 261 -2.87 -5.87 -3.91
C LEU A 261 -3.49 -6.87 -4.89
N ALA A 262 -2.65 -7.65 -5.59
CA ALA A 262 -3.08 -8.62 -6.59
C ALA A 262 -4.01 -9.67 -5.99
N ALA A 263 -5.05 -10.05 -6.73
CA ALA A 263 -5.85 -11.23 -6.44
C ALA A 263 -5.04 -12.50 -6.77
N ASP A 264 -5.53 -13.66 -6.34
CA ASP A 264 -4.89 -14.95 -6.67
C ASP A 264 -4.94 -15.26 -8.17
N SER A 265 -5.90 -14.70 -8.89
CA SER A 265 -6.10 -14.86 -10.33
C SER A 265 -6.85 -13.65 -10.91
N GLY A 266 -6.57 -13.31 -12.15
CA GLY A 266 -7.26 -12.25 -12.90
C GLY A 266 -6.89 -10.82 -12.52
N PRO A 267 -7.63 -9.84 -13.05
CA PRO A 267 -7.33 -8.43 -12.89
C PRO A 267 -7.80 -7.88 -11.54
N THR A 268 -6.98 -7.02 -10.95
CA THR A 268 -7.31 -6.23 -9.75
C THR A 268 -7.17 -4.74 -10.06
N GLN A 269 -8.29 -4.01 -10.12
CA GLN A 269 -8.27 -2.58 -10.32
C GLN A 269 -7.92 -1.85 -9.03
N THR A 270 -6.99 -0.88 -9.12
CA THR A 270 -6.51 -0.07 -8.01
C THR A 270 -6.89 1.40 -8.17
N THR A 271 -6.52 2.21 -7.17
CA THR A 271 -6.65 3.67 -7.23
C THR A 271 -5.39 4.34 -7.73
N LEU A 272 -4.32 3.61 -7.99
CA LEU A 272 -3.05 4.15 -8.50
C LEU A 272 -3.26 4.78 -9.87
N ASP A 273 -2.44 5.78 -10.17
CA ASP A 273 -2.40 6.46 -11.46
C ASP A 273 -1.05 6.16 -12.11
N ILE A 274 -1.07 5.52 -13.27
CA ILE A 274 0.15 5.02 -13.94
C ILE A 274 1.15 6.13 -14.23
N ILE A 275 0.67 7.34 -14.55
CA ILE A 275 1.55 8.48 -14.87
C ILE A 275 2.21 8.99 -13.61
N LEU A 276 1.42 9.19 -12.54
CA LEU A 276 1.94 9.65 -11.25
C LEU A 276 2.88 8.61 -10.62
N GLN A 277 2.54 7.32 -10.74
CA GLN A 277 3.37 6.21 -10.27
C GLN A 277 4.74 6.20 -10.97
N ARG A 278 4.74 6.28 -12.30
CA ARG A 278 5.98 6.30 -13.11
C ARG A 278 6.87 7.48 -12.73
N ASN A 279 6.27 8.67 -12.62
CA ASN A 279 7.01 9.88 -12.25
C ASN A 279 7.60 9.76 -10.84
N ALA A 280 6.81 9.24 -9.88
CA ALA A 280 7.27 9.05 -8.50
C ALA A 280 8.42 8.03 -8.42
N GLU A 281 8.33 6.90 -9.11
CA GLU A 281 9.41 5.90 -9.18
C GLU A 281 10.66 6.44 -9.84
N GLN A 282 10.53 7.19 -10.94
CA GLN A 282 11.66 7.80 -11.62
C GLN A 282 12.39 8.80 -10.71
N ILE A 283 11.65 9.74 -10.10
CA ILE A 283 12.20 10.73 -9.17
C ILE A 283 12.87 10.04 -7.98
N ALA A 284 12.22 9.02 -7.41
CA ALA A 284 12.75 8.24 -6.30
C ALA A 284 14.05 7.50 -6.67
N SER A 285 14.08 6.87 -7.84
CA SER A 285 15.25 6.15 -8.36
C SER A 285 16.43 7.08 -8.61
N GLU A 286 16.18 8.23 -9.28
CA GLU A 286 17.22 9.23 -9.53
C GLU A 286 17.77 9.84 -8.24
N PHE A 287 16.90 10.07 -7.26
CA PHE A 287 17.30 10.52 -5.94
C PHE A 287 18.12 9.45 -5.21
N ALA A 288 17.69 8.20 -5.23
CA ALA A 288 18.37 7.09 -4.59
C ALA A 288 19.78 6.83 -5.15
N LYS A 289 20.01 7.06 -6.45
CA LYS A 289 21.35 6.95 -7.08
C LYS A 289 22.38 7.89 -6.45
N LYS A 290 21.93 9.01 -5.88
CA LYS A 290 22.79 9.99 -5.21
C LYS A 290 23.09 9.63 -3.75
N LEU A 291 22.37 8.66 -3.19
CA LEU A 291 22.51 8.26 -1.79
C LEU A 291 23.60 7.18 -1.64
N PRO A 292 24.45 7.27 -0.61
CA PRO A 292 25.51 6.29 -0.38
C PRO A 292 24.96 4.96 0.17
N GLY A 293 25.52 3.85 -0.27
CA GLY A 293 25.31 2.52 0.31
C GLY A 293 23.87 2.00 0.28
N PRO A 294 23.43 1.29 1.32
CA PRO A 294 22.12 0.63 1.36
C PRO A 294 20.99 1.56 1.82
N VAL A 295 21.07 2.86 1.48
CA VAL A 295 20.02 3.84 1.80
C VAL A 295 18.91 3.70 0.78
N ASN A 296 17.66 3.68 1.26
CA ASN A 296 16.45 3.56 0.45
C ASN A 296 15.46 4.68 0.75
N THR A 297 14.42 4.81 -0.05
CA THR A 297 13.34 5.76 0.16
C THR A 297 12.00 5.10 -0.07
N ALA A 298 11.00 5.53 0.70
CA ALA A 298 9.61 5.11 0.55
C ALA A 298 8.71 6.34 0.46
N ILE A 299 7.67 6.26 -0.38
CA ILE A 299 6.83 7.41 -0.73
C ILE A 299 5.37 6.97 -0.83
N THR A 300 4.47 7.77 -0.26
CA THR A 300 3.02 7.65 -0.48
C THR A 300 2.48 8.99 -0.94
N ILE A 301 1.74 9.00 -2.07
CA ILE A 301 1.08 10.16 -2.66
C ILE A 301 -0.43 9.92 -2.63
N VAL A 302 -1.16 10.84 -2.00
CA VAL A 302 -2.60 10.74 -1.76
C VAL A 302 -3.33 11.92 -2.37
N ASP A 303 -4.43 11.68 -3.05
CA ASP A 303 -5.41 12.67 -3.47
C ASP A 303 -6.24 13.09 -2.26
N ASN A 304 -6.11 14.34 -1.84
CA ASN A 304 -6.75 14.85 -0.62
C ASN A 304 -8.29 14.79 -0.67
N LYS A 305 -8.89 14.99 -1.85
CA LYS A 305 -10.35 15.04 -2.01
C LYS A 305 -10.99 13.66 -1.85
N THR A 306 -10.31 12.63 -2.35
CA THR A 306 -10.84 11.26 -2.42
C THR A 306 -10.19 10.31 -1.41
N LEU A 307 -9.08 10.71 -0.78
CA LEU A 307 -8.22 9.88 0.08
C LEU A 307 -7.71 8.60 -0.60
N LYS A 308 -7.67 8.64 -1.94
CA LYS A 308 -7.14 7.56 -2.75
C LYS A 308 -5.65 7.68 -2.91
N VAL A 309 -4.94 6.59 -2.71
CA VAL A 309 -3.51 6.50 -3.03
C VAL A 309 -3.35 6.53 -4.54
N ARG A 310 -2.58 7.49 -5.06
CA ARG A 310 -2.36 7.68 -6.49
C ARG A 310 -0.98 7.24 -6.97
N ALA A 311 0.00 7.30 -6.07
CA ALA A 311 1.31 6.70 -6.33
C ALA A 311 1.90 6.18 -5.01
N HIS A 312 2.61 5.07 -5.09
CA HIS A 312 3.17 4.39 -3.94
C HIS A 312 4.49 3.72 -4.30
N VAL A 313 5.57 4.22 -3.72
CA VAL A 313 6.92 3.70 -3.93
C VAL A 313 7.37 3.03 -2.64
N ALA A 314 7.22 1.73 -2.58
CA ALA A 314 7.59 0.93 -1.41
C ALA A 314 9.12 0.87 -1.20
N SER A 315 9.87 0.98 -2.28
CA SER A 315 11.33 1.04 -2.35
C SER A 315 11.73 1.69 -3.67
N ALA A 316 12.73 2.56 -3.65
CA ALA A 316 13.18 3.27 -4.86
C ALA A 316 13.92 2.38 -5.86
N ASP A 317 14.52 1.28 -5.42
CA ASP A 317 15.31 0.39 -6.27
C ASP A 317 15.36 -1.03 -5.67
N ARG A 318 14.83 -2.00 -6.41
CA ARG A 318 14.81 -3.42 -6.03
C ARG A 318 16.19 -4.06 -5.97
N GLN A 319 17.16 -3.52 -6.69
CA GLN A 319 18.52 -4.07 -6.75
C GLN A 319 19.40 -3.64 -5.57
N ARG A 320 18.95 -2.64 -4.79
CA ARG A 320 19.64 -2.23 -3.58
C ARG A 320 19.42 -3.21 -2.43
N PRO A 321 20.37 -3.32 -1.47
CA PRO A 321 20.15 -4.10 -0.25
C PRO A 321 18.87 -3.67 0.48
N GLY A 322 17.97 -4.63 0.72
CA GLY A 322 16.65 -4.36 1.30
C GLY A 322 15.63 -3.75 0.34
N GLY A 323 15.93 -3.68 -0.96
CA GLY A 323 15.03 -3.11 -1.98
C GLY A 323 13.73 -3.88 -2.20
N TRP A 324 13.66 -5.11 -1.72
CA TRP A 324 12.46 -5.97 -1.73
C TRP A 324 11.55 -5.80 -0.51
N ILE A 325 11.95 -4.96 0.45
CA ILE A 325 11.16 -4.68 1.65
C ILE A 325 10.22 -3.52 1.37
N ASP A 326 8.94 -3.71 1.68
CA ASP A 326 7.99 -2.60 1.70
C ASP A 326 8.30 -1.69 2.88
N MET A 327 8.98 -0.57 2.60
CA MET A 327 9.33 0.39 3.63
C MET A 327 8.19 1.37 3.95
N THR A 328 7.11 1.37 3.17
CA THR A 328 5.93 2.18 3.46
C THR A 328 5.07 1.59 4.57
N ASP A 329 5.21 0.29 4.82
CA ASP A 329 4.47 -0.47 5.83
C ASP A 329 5.35 -0.94 7.02
N ARG A 330 6.57 -0.41 7.14
CA ARG A 330 7.46 -0.72 8.27
C ARG A 330 7.40 0.40 9.30
N PRO A 331 6.99 0.10 10.56
CA PRO A 331 6.99 1.11 11.61
C PRO A 331 8.40 1.64 11.86
N ARG A 332 8.55 2.96 11.79
CA ARG A 332 9.78 3.70 12.02
C ARG A 332 9.51 4.90 12.89
N SER A 333 10.51 5.35 13.64
CA SER A 333 10.36 6.55 14.46
C SER A 333 10.09 7.77 13.56
N PRO A 334 8.91 8.42 13.68
CA PRO A 334 8.54 9.57 12.85
C PRO A 334 9.26 10.86 13.27
N GLY A 335 9.98 10.84 14.39
CA GLY A 335 10.62 12.03 14.95
C GLY A 335 9.62 13.14 15.18
N SER A 336 9.93 14.33 14.68
CA SER A 336 9.12 15.54 14.86
C SER A 336 7.91 15.67 13.93
N THR A 337 7.57 14.68 13.11
CA THR A 337 6.40 14.77 12.18
C THR A 337 5.07 14.80 12.93
N LEU A 338 5.02 14.36 14.18
CA LEU A 338 3.80 14.36 15.01
C LEU A 338 3.52 15.71 15.68
N LYS A 339 4.49 16.63 15.74
CA LYS A 339 4.32 17.93 16.42
C LYS A 339 3.11 18.74 15.94
N PRO A 340 2.79 18.84 14.62
CA PRO A 340 1.61 19.57 14.16
C PRO A 340 0.32 19.15 14.85
N PHE A 341 0.18 17.87 15.16
CA PHE A 341 -1.01 17.29 15.79
C PHE A 341 -1.07 17.62 17.29
N ILE A 342 0.07 17.65 17.98
CA ILE A 342 0.18 18.09 19.38
C ILE A 342 -0.23 19.56 19.47
N TYR A 343 0.32 20.42 18.63
CA TYR A 343 -0.03 21.84 18.60
C TYR A 343 -1.50 22.08 18.23
N GLY A 344 -2.03 21.31 17.26
CA GLY A 344 -3.43 21.37 16.86
C GLY A 344 -4.39 20.99 17.99
N MET A 345 -4.09 19.92 18.73
CA MET A 345 -4.88 19.51 19.89
C MET A 345 -4.78 20.54 21.03
N ALA A 346 -3.60 21.10 21.28
CA ALA A 346 -3.44 22.17 22.27
C ALA A 346 -4.28 23.42 21.93
N MET A 347 -4.41 23.75 20.64
CA MET A 347 -5.27 24.85 20.19
C MET A 347 -6.75 24.50 20.37
N ASP A 348 -7.17 23.28 20.08
CA ASP A 348 -8.55 22.81 20.28
C ASP A 348 -8.96 22.82 21.76
N ASP A 349 -8.04 22.47 22.65
CA ASP A 349 -8.24 22.48 24.09
C ASP A 349 -8.18 23.90 24.69
N GLY A 350 -7.87 24.92 23.88
CA GLY A 350 -7.72 26.29 24.37
C GLY A 350 -6.49 26.49 25.27
N LEU A 351 -5.49 25.62 25.18
CA LEU A 351 -4.23 25.73 25.92
C LEU A 351 -3.27 26.74 25.27
N ALA A 352 -3.36 26.91 23.98
CA ALA A 352 -2.51 27.80 23.20
C ALA A 352 -3.21 28.33 21.95
N ALA A 353 -2.77 29.48 21.46
CA ALA A 353 -3.04 30.00 20.13
C ALA A 353 -1.71 30.11 19.36
N ALA A 354 -1.74 30.27 18.05
CA ALA A 354 -0.53 30.38 17.23
C ALA A 354 0.43 31.49 17.74
N GLY A 355 -0.10 32.62 18.18
CA GLY A 355 0.67 33.75 18.71
C GLY A 355 1.02 33.68 20.20
N SER A 356 0.61 32.62 20.93
CA SER A 356 0.94 32.47 22.37
C SER A 356 2.44 32.27 22.58
N PHE A 357 2.97 32.81 23.66
CA PHE A 357 4.33 32.52 24.10
C PHE A 357 4.40 31.21 24.86
N VAL A 358 5.41 30.42 24.58
CA VAL A 358 5.80 29.24 25.35
C VAL A 358 7.28 29.33 25.70
N HIS A 359 7.67 28.85 26.87
CA HIS A 359 9.04 28.96 27.35
C HIS A 359 9.88 27.77 26.83
N ASP A 360 10.92 28.07 26.04
CA ASP A 360 11.90 27.10 25.55
C ASP A 360 13.18 27.18 26.40
N ALA A 361 13.22 26.38 27.45
CA ALA A 361 14.35 26.31 28.40
C ALA A 361 14.55 24.85 28.86
N PRO A 362 15.69 24.51 29.48
CA PRO A 362 15.88 23.19 30.07
C PRO A 362 14.76 22.88 31.07
N THR A 363 13.89 21.95 30.71
CA THR A 363 12.71 21.57 31.49
C THR A 363 12.70 20.07 31.72
N ARG A 364 12.35 19.65 32.93
CA ARG A 364 12.22 18.25 33.32
C ARG A 364 10.76 17.90 33.55
N PHE A 365 10.33 16.77 32.98
CA PHE A 365 9.00 16.19 33.10
C PHE A 365 9.14 14.82 33.77
N GLY A 366 9.01 14.76 35.07
CA GLY A 366 9.34 13.55 35.84
C GLY A 366 10.81 13.11 35.65
N SER A 367 11.02 11.92 35.14
CA SER A 367 12.35 11.41 34.75
C SER A 367 12.79 11.82 33.34
N TYR A 368 11.89 12.37 32.51
CA TYR A 368 12.16 12.75 31.13
C TYR A 368 12.62 14.20 31.00
N GLN A 369 13.72 14.42 30.31
CA GLN A 369 14.28 15.75 30.05
C GLN A 369 14.58 15.90 28.56
N PRO A 370 13.66 16.52 27.79
CA PRO A 370 13.87 16.76 26.37
C PRO A 370 14.93 17.83 26.12
N GLU A 371 15.76 17.63 25.11
CA GLU A 371 16.68 18.65 24.61
C GLU A 371 16.28 19.06 23.19
N ASN A 372 16.51 20.34 22.82
CA ASN A 372 16.42 20.74 21.42
C ASN A 372 17.53 20.08 20.60
N PHE A 373 17.29 19.87 19.30
CA PHE A 373 18.18 19.15 18.41
C PHE A 373 19.61 19.73 18.40
N ASN A 374 19.73 21.05 18.44
CA ASN A 374 21.01 21.78 18.47
C ASN A 374 21.51 22.08 19.89
N ARG A 375 20.85 21.55 20.93
CA ARG A 375 21.10 21.79 22.36
C ARG A 375 21.09 23.28 22.75
N ARG A 376 20.40 24.13 21.97
CA ARG A 376 20.22 25.56 22.27
C ARG A 376 18.77 25.80 22.64
N TYR A 377 18.57 26.76 23.54
CA TYR A 377 17.26 27.21 24.02
C TYR A 377 17.06 28.66 23.66
N HIS A 378 15.80 29.05 23.44
CA HIS A 378 15.47 30.34 22.86
C HIS A 378 14.68 31.25 23.83
N GLY A 379 14.40 30.78 25.07
CA GLY A 379 13.59 31.51 26.03
C GLY A 379 12.11 31.57 25.58
N ASP A 380 11.51 32.72 25.70
CA ASP A 380 10.11 32.92 25.30
C ASP A 380 9.98 33.00 23.80
N VAL A 381 9.40 31.96 23.19
CA VAL A 381 9.14 31.86 21.73
C VAL A 381 7.64 31.76 21.49
N ARG A 382 7.18 32.18 20.31
CA ARG A 382 5.79 32.00 19.92
C ARG A 382 5.54 30.58 19.45
N ILE A 383 4.32 30.10 19.62
CA ILE A 383 3.90 28.73 19.17
C ILE A 383 4.20 28.53 17.69
N PHE A 384 3.90 29.51 16.82
CA PHE A 384 4.19 29.39 15.39
C PHE A 384 5.70 29.29 15.11
N GLU A 385 6.56 29.99 15.84
CA GLU A 385 8.03 29.90 15.70
C GLU A 385 8.52 28.54 16.18
N ALA A 386 8.03 28.10 17.35
CA ALA A 386 8.39 26.81 17.92
C ALA A 386 8.08 25.64 16.97
N LEU A 387 6.91 25.66 16.28
CA LEU A 387 6.53 24.62 15.31
C LEU A 387 7.34 24.75 14.01
N ARG A 388 7.53 25.95 13.46
CA ARG A 388 8.34 26.18 12.24
C ARG A 388 9.78 25.70 12.40
N HIS A 389 10.39 26.02 13.55
CA HIS A 389 11.76 25.61 13.87
C HIS A 389 11.84 24.24 14.54
N SER A 390 10.69 23.58 14.72
CA SER A 390 10.64 22.21 15.28
C SER A 390 11.27 22.07 16.66
N LEU A 391 11.13 23.08 17.53
CA LEU A 391 11.65 23.03 18.89
C LEU A 391 11.03 21.87 19.68
N ASN A 392 11.83 21.23 20.53
CA ASN A 392 11.42 20.01 21.22
C ASN A 392 10.69 20.34 22.53
N VAL A 393 11.28 21.19 23.37
CA VAL A 393 10.74 21.51 24.68
C VAL A 393 9.31 22.06 24.61
N PRO A 394 8.98 23.03 23.73
CA PRO A 394 7.62 23.52 23.58
C PRO A 394 6.59 22.45 23.22
N ALA A 395 6.96 21.51 22.34
CA ALA A 395 6.07 20.41 21.94
C ALA A 395 5.80 19.45 23.10
N VAL A 396 6.84 19.13 23.88
CA VAL A 396 6.70 18.25 25.07
C VAL A 396 5.90 18.97 26.16
N THR A 397 6.09 20.28 26.37
CA THR A 397 5.31 21.06 27.31
C THR A 397 3.81 21.01 27.01
N LEU A 398 3.43 21.16 25.73
CA LEU A 398 2.02 21.05 25.34
C LEU A 398 1.50 19.63 25.48
N LEU A 399 2.30 18.61 25.10
CA LEU A 399 1.90 17.23 25.23
C LEU A 399 1.72 16.79 26.70
N ASP A 400 2.53 17.30 27.61
CA ASP A 400 2.38 17.08 29.04
C ASP A 400 1.02 17.56 29.56
N GLN A 401 0.55 18.71 29.05
CA GLN A 401 -0.78 19.27 29.40
C GLN A 401 -1.93 18.51 28.74
N ILE A 402 -1.78 18.05 27.49
CA ILE A 402 -2.77 17.24 26.76
C ILE A 402 -2.86 15.84 27.37
N GLY A 403 -1.74 15.26 27.79
CA GLY A 403 -1.56 13.88 28.22
C GLY A 403 -1.17 12.95 27.07
N GLY A 404 -0.04 12.24 27.24
CA GLY A 404 0.52 11.36 26.20
C GLY A 404 -0.45 10.27 25.75
N GLN A 405 -1.14 9.63 26.70
CA GLN A 405 -2.14 8.58 26.42
C GLN A 405 -3.34 9.12 25.62
N ARG A 406 -3.82 10.32 25.93
CA ARG A 406 -4.92 10.96 25.18
C ARG A 406 -4.49 11.27 23.74
N PHE A 407 -3.26 11.70 23.56
CA PHE A 407 -2.69 11.93 22.23
C PHE A 407 -2.58 10.63 21.42
N GLU A 408 -2.02 9.57 22.03
CA GLU A 408 -1.95 8.24 21.39
C GLU A 408 -3.34 7.71 21.00
N ASN A 409 -4.33 7.85 21.89
CA ASN A 409 -5.71 7.45 21.59
C ASN A 409 -6.31 8.26 20.43
N SER A 410 -5.96 9.54 20.30
CA SER A 410 -6.38 10.36 19.15
C SER A 410 -5.80 9.86 17.84
N LEU A 411 -4.52 9.45 17.82
CA LEU A 411 -3.89 8.84 16.65
C LEU A 411 -4.58 7.52 16.27
N LYS A 412 -4.85 6.63 17.23
CA LYS A 412 -5.57 5.38 17.01
C LYS A 412 -6.99 5.61 16.47
N SER A 413 -7.69 6.61 17.00
CA SER A 413 -9.03 6.98 16.51
C SER A 413 -9.01 7.52 15.09
N ALA A 414 -7.89 8.06 14.63
CA ALA A 414 -7.66 8.48 13.26
C ALA A 414 -7.36 7.30 12.31
N GLY A 415 -7.27 6.07 12.82
CA GLY A 415 -6.95 4.86 12.06
C GLY A 415 -5.45 4.63 11.89
N VAL A 416 -4.62 5.22 12.75
CA VAL A 416 -3.15 5.08 12.74
C VAL A 416 -2.74 4.00 13.73
N ASP A 417 -1.90 3.07 13.27
CA ASP A 417 -1.34 2.03 14.14
C ASP A 417 -0.07 2.52 14.82
N VAL A 418 -0.16 2.74 16.12
CA VAL A 418 0.96 3.24 16.93
C VAL A 418 1.74 2.07 17.49
N THR A 419 2.87 1.76 16.86
CA THR A 419 3.76 0.67 17.28
C THR A 419 4.77 1.17 18.33
N ARG A 420 5.02 0.40 19.37
CA ARG A 420 6.02 0.74 20.39
C ARG A 420 7.43 0.40 19.94
N LEU A 421 8.33 1.37 20.09
CA LEU A 421 9.75 1.19 19.78
C LEU A 421 10.55 1.03 21.10
N GLY A 422 10.77 -0.18 21.55
CA GLY A 422 11.60 -0.47 22.74
C GLY A 422 10.94 -1.39 23.77
N ALA A 423 11.74 -1.90 24.70
CA ALA A 423 11.32 -2.84 25.72
C ALA A 423 10.92 -2.09 27.00
N GLY A 424 9.74 -1.49 27.06
CA GLY A 424 9.31 -0.95 28.35
C GLY A 424 8.18 0.07 28.29
N GLY A 425 7.15 -0.19 29.04
CA GLY A 425 6.06 0.70 29.34
C GLY A 425 4.76 0.44 28.56
N GLU A 426 3.63 0.69 29.23
CA GLU A 426 2.31 0.49 28.62
C GLU A 426 1.92 1.61 27.66
N ASP A 427 2.61 2.75 27.64
CA ASP A 427 2.42 3.86 26.70
C ASP A 427 3.75 4.46 26.24
N ALA A 428 3.73 5.25 25.15
CA ALA A 428 4.92 5.94 24.67
C ALA A 428 5.23 7.21 25.49
N GLY A 429 4.35 7.58 26.41
CA GLY A 429 4.48 8.75 27.26
C GLY A 429 4.75 10.05 26.49
N LEU A 430 5.52 10.95 27.10
CA LEU A 430 5.91 12.21 26.46
C LEU A 430 6.93 12.05 25.32
N ALA A 431 7.61 10.89 25.25
CA ALA A 431 8.58 10.62 24.20
C ALA A 431 7.93 10.54 22.80
N ILE A 432 6.62 10.28 22.71
CA ILE A 432 5.89 10.25 21.44
C ILE A 432 6.01 11.59 20.67
N ALA A 433 6.14 12.73 21.37
CA ALA A 433 6.36 14.03 20.75
C ALA A 433 7.62 14.10 19.88
N LEU A 434 8.60 13.26 20.20
CA LEU A 434 9.93 13.24 19.57
C LEU A 434 10.21 11.93 18.84
N GLY A 435 9.18 11.11 18.61
CA GLY A 435 9.28 9.86 17.87
C GLY A 435 9.53 8.62 18.73
N GLY A 436 9.09 8.62 20.00
CA GLY A 436 9.12 7.46 20.89
C GLY A 436 8.16 6.33 20.50
N ALA A 437 7.37 6.52 19.45
CA ALA A 437 6.52 5.50 18.84
C ALA A 437 6.88 5.29 17.37
N GLY A 438 6.60 4.12 16.82
CA GLY A 438 6.78 3.79 15.41
C GLY A 438 5.49 4.01 14.63
N LEU A 439 5.62 4.67 13.47
CA LEU A 439 4.56 4.81 12.48
C LEU A 439 5.07 4.40 11.11
N THR A 440 4.16 3.95 10.26
CA THR A 440 4.42 3.67 8.85
C THR A 440 4.35 4.96 8.00
N VAL A 441 4.85 4.92 6.77
CA VAL A 441 4.69 6.03 5.82
C VAL A 441 3.21 6.25 5.53
N ASN A 442 2.44 5.17 5.46
CA ASN A 442 1.00 5.22 5.23
C ASN A 442 0.26 5.86 6.42
N ASP A 443 0.64 5.56 7.66
CA ASP A 443 0.07 6.21 8.85
C ASP A 443 0.30 7.73 8.86
N VAL A 444 1.54 8.13 8.55
CA VAL A 444 1.86 9.57 8.44
C VAL A 444 1.08 10.21 7.30
N ALA A 445 0.83 9.50 6.19
CA ALA A 445 0.02 10.01 5.09
C ALA A 445 -1.46 10.20 5.49
N VAL A 446 -2.04 9.28 6.27
CA VAL A 446 -3.39 9.45 6.87
C VAL A 446 -3.45 10.75 7.68
N LEU A 447 -2.46 10.98 8.55
CA LEU A 447 -2.41 12.15 9.43
C LEU A 447 -2.30 13.46 8.63
N TYR A 448 -1.40 13.53 7.66
CA TYR A 448 -1.20 14.75 6.86
C TYR A 448 -2.35 15.00 5.89
N ALA A 449 -2.97 13.97 5.35
CA ALA A 449 -4.22 14.08 4.61
C ALA A 449 -5.36 14.61 5.50
N ALA A 450 -5.38 14.25 6.79
CA ALA A 450 -6.33 14.81 7.73
C ALA A 450 -6.14 16.32 7.94
N LEU A 451 -4.90 16.83 8.02
CA LEU A 451 -4.63 18.28 8.06
C LEU A 451 -5.15 18.98 6.80
N ALA A 452 -4.85 18.42 5.62
CA ALA A 452 -5.34 18.94 4.34
C ALA A 452 -6.87 18.96 4.27
N ASN A 453 -7.55 18.02 4.95
CA ASN A 453 -9.01 17.91 5.01
C ASN A 453 -9.63 18.59 6.24
N GLY A 454 -8.98 19.61 6.79
CA GLY A 454 -9.49 20.40 7.90
C GLY A 454 -9.71 19.59 9.18
N GLY A 455 -8.81 18.66 9.48
CA GLY A 455 -8.78 17.88 10.71
C GLY A 455 -9.63 16.60 10.67
N LYS A 456 -10.10 16.15 9.51
CA LYS A 456 -10.83 14.90 9.34
C LYS A 456 -9.89 13.81 8.80
N ALA A 457 -9.60 12.80 9.60
CA ALA A 457 -8.85 11.62 9.23
C ALA A 457 -9.75 10.54 8.68
N ALA A 458 -9.30 9.79 7.69
CA ALA A 458 -9.91 8.55 7.25
C ALA A 458 -8.84 7.62 6.67
N PRO A 459 -9.05 6.29 6.69
CA PRO A 459 -8.13 5.34 6.10
C PRO A 459 -7.88 5.63 4.62
N LEU A 460 -6.65 5.41 4.15
CA LEU A 460 -6.31 5.49 2.74
C LEU A 460 -7.04 4.38 1.96
N THR A 461 -7.39 4.68 0.72
CA THR A 461 -8.07 3.71 -0.15
C THR A 461 -7.19 3.29 -1.31
N TRP A 462 -7.21 1.97 -1.58
CA TRP A 462 -6.42 1.29 -2.61
C TRP A 462 -7.28 0.73 -3.73
N LYS A 463 -8.59 0.54 -3.47
CA LYS A 463 -9.57 0.00 -4.43
C LYS A 463 -10.62 1.05 -4.75
N PRO A 464 -11.11 1.15 -6.00
CA PRO A 464 -11.97 2.25 -6.47
C PRO A 464 -13.23 2.51 -5.62
N ASN A 465 -13.89 1.46 -5.18
CA ASN A 465 -15.22 1.51 -4.54
C ASN A 465 -15.18 1.35 -3.01
N THR A 466 -14.00 1.53 -2.39
CA THR A 466 -13.88 1.42 -0.94
C THR A 466 -14.54 2.62 -0.26
N LYS A 467 -15.50 2.36 0.63
CA LYS A 467 -16.10 3.38 1.49
C LYS A 467 -15.29 3.50 2.77
N THR A 468 -14.96 4.72 3.16
CA THR A 468 -14.26 5.02 4.41
C THR A 468 -15.11 5.88 5.32
N ILE A 469 -14.93 5.71 6.63
CA ILE A 469 -15.57 6.55 7.65
C ILE A 469 -14.52 7.52 8.14
N ALA A 470 -14.82 8.82 8.03
CA ALA A 470 -13.93 9.86 8.50
C ALA A 470 -14.17 10.16 9.99
N THR A 471 -13.09 10.25 10.76
CA THR A 471 -13.08 10.63 12.17
C THR A 471 -12.47 12.01 12.33
N ARG A 472 -13.07 12.87 13.16
CA ARG A 472 -12.52 14.19 13.43
C ARG A 472 -11.41 14.08 14.47
N MET A 473 -10.19 14.41 14.05
CA MET A 473 -9.01 14.42 14.91
C MET A 473 -8.77 15.80 15.55
N MET A 474 -9.11 16.88 14.82
CA MET A 474 -9.03 18.27 15.31
C MET A 474 -10.08 19.15 14.62
N THR A 475 -10.32 20.34 15.15
CA THR A 475 -11.22 21.29 14.53
C THR A 475 -10.67 21.84 13.21
N ARG A 476 -11.57 22.31 12.35
CA ARG A 476 -11.16 22.94 11.08
C ARG A 476 -10.33 24.22 11.32
N ALA A 477 -10.63 24.95 12.39
CA ALA A 477 -9.91 26.16 12.76
C ALA A 477 -8.46 25.84 13.11
N SER A 478 -8.22 24.89 14.01
CA SER A 478 -6.88 24.47 14.42
C SER A 478 -6.09 23.85 13.27
N ALA A 479 -6.72 23.00 12.44
CA ALA A 479 -6.07 22.47 11.23
C ALA A 479 -5.67 23.59 10.26
N GLY A 480 -6.51 24.62 10.10
CA GLY A 480 -6.21 25.80 9.29
C GLY A 480 -5.03 26.61 9.82
N GLU A 481 -4.97 26.85 11.14
CA GLU A 481 -3.84 27.56 11.76
C GLU A 481 -2.53 26.75 11.64
N ILE A 482 -2.57 25.44 11.87
CA ILE A 482 -1.41 24.57 11.64
C ILE A 482 -0.96 24.62 10.18
N THR A 483 -1.89 24.61 9.23
CA THR A 483 -1.60 24.72 7.79
C THR A 483 -0.84 26.01 7.47
N LYS A 484 -1.30 27.17 8.00
CA LYS A 484 -0.64 28.47 7.81
C LYS A 484 0.77 28.46 8.40
N ILE A 485 0.94 27.93 9.61
CA ILE A 485 2.25 27.82 10.25
C ILE A 485 3.21 27.00 9.40
N LEU A 486 2.78 25.83 8.91
CA LEU A 486 3.60 24.92 8.14
C LEU A 486 3.95 25.45 6.73
N ARG A 487 3.08 26.27 6.11
CA ARG A 487 3.37 26.94 4.83
C ARG A 487 4.58 27.87 4.91
N GLN A 488 4.84 28.41 6.09
CA GLN A 488 5.95 29.34 6.34
C GLN A 488 7.16 28.66 7.01
N ALA A 489 7.19 27.32 7.06
CA ALA A 489 8.37 26.61 7.52
C ALA A 489 9.58 26.91 6.61
N PRO A 490 10.81 27.00 7.17
CA PRO A 490 12.00 27.28 6.38
C PRO A 490 12.20 26.23 5.29
N THR A 491 12.29 26.64 4.02
CA THR A 491 12.49 25.75 2.87
C THR A 491 13.80 24.94 2.96
N PRO A 492 13.90 23.79 2.31
CA PRO A 492 15.17 23.05 2.19
C PRO A 492 16.27 23.93 1.59
N ASP A 493 17.52 23.62 1.91
CA ASP A 493 18.68 24.39 1.45
C ASP A 493 18.74 24.42 -0.09
N GLY A 494 19.09 25.60 -0.64
CA GLY A 494 19.14 25.84 -2.08
C GLY A 494 17.79 26.10 -2.76
N ARG A 495 16.67 26.06 -2.02
CA ARG A 495 15.33 26.36 -2.57
C ARG A 495 14.83 27.74 -2.13
N VAL A 496 14.27 28.44 -3.09
CA VAL A 496 13.59 29.72 -2.84
C VAL A 496 12.24 29.44 -2.15
N PRO A 497 11.86 30.21 -1.13
CA PRO A 497 10.53 30.11 -0.54
C PRO A 497 9.43 30.22 -1.60
N ALA A 498 8.41 29.35 -1.51
CA ALA A 498 7.38 29.23 -2.52
C ALA A 498 6.63 30.56 -2.77
N TRP A 499 6.42 31.38 -1.73
CA TRP A 499 5.77 32.70 -1.87
C TRP A 499 6.57 33.75 -2.64
N LEU A 500 7.84 33.49 -2.97
CA LEU A 500 8.68 34.31 -3.84
C LEU A 500 8.69 33.79 -5.28
N VAL A 501 8.03 32.68 -5.56
CA VAL A 501 7.99 32.03 -6.88
C VAL A 501 6.58 32.18 -7.45
N LYS A 502 6.46 32.75 -8.65
CA LYS A 502 5.17 32.92 -9.33
C LYS A 502 4.52 31.56 -9.59
N ASN A 503 3.24 31.44 -9.28
CA ASN A 503 2.43 30.23 -9.46
C ASN A 503 2.93 28.98 -8.70
N ALA A 504 3.82 29.14 -7.71
CA ALA A 504 4.22 28.00 -6.89
C ALA A 504 3.05 27.55 -5.99
N PRO A 505 2.87 26.21 -5.82
CA PRO A 505 1.84 25.70 -4.92
C PRO A 505 2.15 26.06 -3.47
N ALA A 506 1.09 26.29 -2.68
CA ALA A 506 1.22 26.51 -1.25
C ALA A 506 1.48 25.16 -0.55
N ILE A 507 2.75 24.91 -0.19
CA ILE A 507 3.18 23.67 0.44
C ILE A 507 3.22 23.85 1.95
N SER A 508 2.41 23.09 2.68
CA SER A 508 2.49 22.94 4.13
C SER A 508 3.28 21.67 4.43
N TYR A 509 4.40 21.77 5.16
CA TYR A 509 5.23 20.58 5.39
C TYR A 509 5.93 20.58 6.74
N LYS A 510 6.31 19.39 7.18
CA LYS A 510 7.09 19.16 8.39
C LYS A 510 8.11 18.05 8.17
N THR A 511 9.30 18.26 8.68
CA THR A 511 10.35 17.24 8.70
C THR A 511 10.38 16.51 10.04
N GLY A 512 10.83 15.28 10.01
CA GLY A 512 11.15 14.45 11.16
C GLY A 512 12.54 13.86 11.03
N THR A 513 13.21 13.70 12.15
CA THR A 513 14.50 12.98 12.26
C THR A 513 14.41 12.13 13.50
N SER A 514 14.61 10.82 13.37
CA SER A 514 14.61 9.92 14.53
C SER A 514 15.89 10.10 15.35
N TYR A 515 15.80 9.71 16.62
CA TYR A 515 16.97 9.68 17.49
C TYR A 515 18.07 8.78 16.90
N GLY A 516 19.29 9.28 16.88
CA GLY A 516 20.43 8.58 16.26
C GLY A 516 20.47 8.62 14.74
N PHE A 517 19.69 9.48 14.07
CA PHE A 517 19.71 9.69 12.62
C PHE A 517 19.42 8.42 11.80
N ARG A 518 18.52 7.57 12.25
CA ARG A 518 18.15 6.33 11.56
C ARG A 518 17.15 6.57 10.46
N ASP A 519 16.18 7.46 10.73
CA ASP A 519 15.06 7.74 9.86
C ASP A 519 14.97 9.24 9.59
N ALA A 520 14.91 9.63 8.34
CA ALA A 520 14.69 10.99 7.88
C ALA A 520 13.33 11.06 7.18
N TRP A 521 12.47 11.98 7.63
CA TRP A 521 11.10 12.14 7.16
C TRP A 521 10.85 13.52 6.61
N ALA A 522 10.00 13.56 5.59
CA ALA A 522 9.33 14.78 5.17
C ALA A 522 7.89 14.44 4.81
N ALA A 523 6.94 15.09 5.45
CA ALA A 523 5.53 14.96 5.16
C ALA A 523 4.96 16.34 4.84
N GLY A 524 4.25 16.47 3.73
CA GLY A 524 3.72 17.74 3.28
C GLY A 524 2.47 17.57 2.43
N TYR A 525 1.74 18.67 2.29
CA TYR A 525 0.51 18.70 1.50
C TYR A 525 0.29 20.06 0.85
N THR A 526 -0.46 20.01 -0.23
CA THR A 526 -1.10 21.16 -0.90
C THR A 526 -2.61 21.04 -0.72
N ASP A 527 -3.39 21.85 -1.40
CA ASP A 527 -4.85 21.71 -1.40
C ASP A 527 -5.29 20.39 -2.09
N ASP A 528 -4.53 19.91 -3.07
CA ASP A 528 -4.88 18.73 -3.87
C ASP A 528 -4.19 17.43 -3.40
N TRP A 529 -2.95 17.51 -2.90
CA TRP A 529 -2.08 16.35 -2.70
C TRP A 529 -1.47 16.30 -1.31
N THR A 530 -1.41 15.11 -0.74
CA THR A 530 -0.56 14.79 0.41
C THR A 530 0.56 13.89 -0.05
N VAL A 531 1.80 14.23 0.30
CA VAL A 531 3.01 13.47 -0.04
C VAL A 531 3.81 13.21 1.23
N VAL A 532 4.16 11.95 1.46
CA VAL A 532 5.03 11.56 2.57
C VAL A 532 6.24 10.82 2.04
N VAL A 533 7.40 11.21 2.52
CA VAL A 533 8.71 10.65 2.14
C VAL A 533 9.42 10.17 3.39
N TRP A 534 9.92 8.95 3.33
CA TRP A 534 10.90 8.40 4.27
C TRP A 534 12.21 8.12 3.52
N VAL A 535 13.36 8.43 4.16
CA VAL A 535 14.70 8.13 3.66
C VAL A 535 15.50 7.53 4.81
N GLY A 536 16.01 6.33 4.62
CA GLY A 536 16.73 5.62 5.66
C GLY A 536 17.36 4.32 5.17
N ARG A 537 17.90 3.55 6.10
CA ARG A 537 18.40 2.21 5.83
C ARG A 537 17.34 1.17 6.23
N PRO A 538 17.05 0.19 5.38
CA PRO A 538 16.10 -0.89 5.73
C PRO A 538 16.50 -1.66 7.00
N ASP A 539 17.80 -1.80 7.25
CA ASP A 539 18.35 -2.43 8.46
C ASP A 539 18.29 -1.56 9.73
N GLY A 540 17.83 -0.30 9.63
CA GLY A 540 17.71 0.64 10.74
C GLY A 540 19.04 1.17 11.27
N ALA A 541 20.18 0.98 10.57
CA ALA A 541 21.45 1.53 10.98
C ALA A 541 21.46 3.08 10.88
N PRO A 542 22.20 3.76 11.79
CA PRO A 542 22.25 5.22 11.83
C PRO A 542 22.97 5.82 10.61
N ARG A 543 22.60 7.09 10.31
CA ARG A 543 23.20 7.92 9.25
C ARG A 543 23.54 9.28 9.83
N PRO A 544 24.65 9.40 10.60
CA PRO A 544 25.00 10.63 11.32
C PRO A 544 25.02 11.85 10.40
N GLY A 545 24.39 12.96 10.85
CA GLY A 545 24.29 14.20 10.08
C GLY A 545 23.11 14.29 9.11
N GLU A 546 22.49 13.16 8.75
CA GLU A 546 21.37 13.10 7.81
C GLU A 546 20.04 13.38 8.51
N THR A 547 19.53 14.57 8.35
CA THR A 547 18.25 15.00 8.92
C THR A 547 17.12 14.91 7.90
N GLY A 548 15.86 14.94 8.38
CA GLY A 548 14.70 15.03 7.49
C GLY A 548 14.77 16.24 6.54
N ARG A 549 15.34 17.37 7.00
CA ARG A 549 15.53 18.57 6.18
C ARG A 549 16.51 18.37 5.04
N LEU A 550 17.62 17.67 5.29
CA LEU A 550 18.68 17.45 4.31
C LEU A 550 18.38 16.26 3.39
N ALA A 551 17.89 15.17 3.96
CA ALA A 551 17.72 13.91 3.24
C ALA A 551 16.32 13.71 2.62
N ALA A 552 15.22 14.09 3.29
CA ALA A 552 13.87 13.78 2.82
C ALA A 552 13.13 14.98 2.21
N ALA A 553 13.34 16.19 2.74
CA ALA A 553 12.60 17.37 2.26
C ALA A 553 12.91 17.73 0.79
N PRO A 554 14.14 17.63 0.26
CA PRO A 554 14.39 17.88 -1.17
C PRO A 554 13.55 16.97 -2.07
N LEU A 555 13.47 15.67 -1.75
CA LEU A 555 12.67 14.70 -2.50
C LEU A 555 11.17 15.01 -2.42
N LEU A 556 10.66 15.41 -1.23
CA LEU A 556 9.27 15.85 -1.07
C LEU A 556 8.93 16.99 -2.03
N PHE A 557 9.78 18.00 -2.11
CA PHE A 557 9.55 19.16 -2.98
C PHE A 557 9.67 18.82 -4.46
N ASP A 558 10.57 17.92 -4.86
CA ASP A 558 10.68 17.44 -6.24
C ASP A 558 9.40 16.71 -6.66
N LEU A 559 8.89 15.82 -5.80
CA LEU A 559 7.65 15.10 -6.03
C LEU A 559 6.45 16.04 -6.13
N ILE A 560 6.26 16.96 -5.17
CA ILE A 560 5.15 17.91 -5.23
C ILE A 560 5.22 18.78 -6.48
N SER A 561 6.42 19.21 -6.88
CA SER A 561 6.58 20.03 -8.10
C SER A 561 6.23 19.30 -9.40
N ALA A 562 6.28 17.97 -9.40
CA ALA A 562 5.91 17.12 -10.54
C ALA A 562 4.41 16.77 -10.58
N LEU A 563 3.64 17.09 -9.52
CA LEU A 563 2.20 16.84 -9.45
C LEU A 563 1.40 17.97 -10.12
N PRO A 564 0.23 17.69 -10.69
CA PRO A 564 -0.67 18.73 -11.19
C PRO A 564 -1.21 19.56 -10.01
N HIS A 565 -1.29 20.88 -10.21
CA HIS A 565 -1.77 21.83 -9.20
C HIS A 565 -2.97 22.61 -9.69
N SER A 566 -4.05 22.62 -8.90
CA SER A 566 -5.24 23.42 -9.14
C SER A 566 -5.59 24.33 -7.95
N GLY A 567 -4.85 24.19 -6.85
CA GLY A 567 -5.16 24.82 -5.57
C GLY A 567 -4.54 26.19 -5.37
N THR A 568 -4.48 26.60 -4.09
CA THR A 568 -4.00 27.91 -3.66
C THR A 568 -2.53 28.12 -4.00
N GLN A 569 -2.23 29.25 -4.62
CA GLN A 569 -0.85 29.68 -4.82
C GLN A 569 -0.22 30.13 -3.49
N SER A 570 1.09 29.99 -3.40
CA SER A 570 1.83 30.40 -2.22
C SER A 570 1.87 31.91 -2.10
N HIS A 571 1.53 32.43 -0.92
CA HIS A 571 1.69 33.83 -0.56
C HIS A 571 2.12 33.94 0.92
N PHE A 572 2.75 35.05 1.26
CA PHE A 572 3.13 35.30 2.65
C PHE A 572 1.91 35.76 3.45
N GLU A 573 1.62 35.07 4.56
CA GLU A 573 0.57 35.46 5.51
C GLU A 573 1.20 36.01 6.80
N LYS A 574 0.70 37.11 7.28
CA LYS A 574 1.14 37.68 8.58
C LYS A 574 0.59 36.82 9.71
N ASP A 575 1.46 36.49 10.65
CA ASP A 575 1.06 35.75 11.86
C ASP A 575 0.15 36.59 12.76
N ALA A 576 -0.90 35.94 13.28
CA ALA A 576 -1.84 36.59 14.20
C ALA A 576 -1.26 36.64 15.60
N ALA A 577 -1.57 37.75 16.33
CA ALA A 577 -1.29 37.86 17.75
C ALA A 577 -2.24 36.95 18.54
N ALA A 578 -1.79 36.44 19.68
CA ALA A 578 -2.64 35.66 20.57
C ALA A 578 -3.76 36.54 21.20
N PRO A 579 -4.96 35.97 21.40
CA PRO A 579 -6.00 36.58 22.21
C PRO A 579 -5.50 36.90 23.64
N LYS A 580 -6.08 37.96 24.29
CA LYS A 580 -5.62 38.40 25.62
C LYS A 580 -5.55 37.27 26.66
N GLY A 581 -6.51 36.32 26.64
CA GLY A 581 -6.54 35.19 27.59
C GLY A 581 -5.56 34.05 27.25
N LEU A 582 -4.94 34.07 26.05
CA LEU A 582 -4.03 33.03 25.59
C LEU A 582 -2.65 33.60 25.21
N GLN A 583 -2.25 34.72 25.79
CA GLN A 583 -0.97 35.35 25.45
C GLN A 583 0.24 34.50 25.82
N ARG A 584 0.12 33.67 26.84
CA ARG A 584 1.17 32.78 27.31
C ARG A 584 0.58 31.39 27.59
N VAL A 585 1.26 30.34 27.19
CA VAL A 585 0.96 29.01 27.66
C VAL A 585 1.24 28.97 29.14
N SER A 586 0.19 28.86 29.96
CA SER A 586 0.34 28.72 31.41
C SER A 586 1.08 27.38 31.63
N ALA A 587 2.22 27.40 32.27
CA ALA A 587 2.61 26.27 33.06
C ALA A 587 1.43 26.02 34.00
N GLN A 588 0.96 24.76 34.13
CA GLN A 588 -0.12 24.45 35.08
C GLN A 588 0.24 25.10 36.42
N GLU A 589 -0.47 26.20 36.79
CA GLU A 589 -0.21 26.94 38.01
C GLU A 589 -0.52 26.13 39.27
N THR A 590 -0.85 24.88 39.13
CA THR A 590 -1.17 23.95 40.21
C THR A 590 -0.54 22.61 40.00
N ARG A 591 0.77 22.53 39.94
CA ARG A 591 1.44 21.26 40.13
C ARG A 591 1.24 20.84 41.59
N GLY A 592 0.47 19.79 41.79
CA GLY A 592 0.46 19.12 43.08
C GLY A 592 1.88 18.70 43.49
N PRO A 593 2.09 18.27 44.72
CA PRO A 593 3.42 17.89 45.18
C PRO A 593 3.98 16.75 44.31
N GLN A 594 5.24 16.83 43.95
CA GLN A 594 5.93 15.78 43.24
C GLN A 594 6.62 14.86 44.25
N ILE A 595 6.25 13.58 44.30
CA ILE A 595 6.91 12.59 45.15
C ILE A 595 8.27 12.29 44.54
N LEU A 596 9.33 12.58 45.29
CA LEU A 596 10.73 12.30 44.91
C LEU A 596 11.19 10.93 45.41
N PHE A 597 10.65 10.50 46.56
CA PHE A 597 10.87 9.17 47.10
C PHE A 597 9.65 8.75 47.93
N PRO A 598 9.17 7.51 47.75
CA PRO A 598 9.56 6.57 46.69
C PRO A 598 8.96 6.91 45.33
N PRO A 599 9.71 6.74 44.21
CA PRO A 599 9.18 6.96 42.89
C PRO A 599 8.11 5.92 42.52
N GLU A 600 7.22 6.30 41.61
CA GLU A 600 6.18 5.41 41.09
C GLU A 600 6.76 4.13 40.50
N GLY A 601 6.17 2.99 40.86
CA GLY A 601 6.56 1.67 40.39
C GLY A 601 7.88 1.15 40.94
N SER A 602 8.47 1.82 41.96
CA SER A 602 9.74 1.33 42.56
C SER A 602 9.53 0.13 43.46
N GLU A 603 10.52 -0.75 43.46
CA GLU A 603 10.71 -1.84 44.42
C GLU A 603 11.66 -1.36 45.54
N ILE A 604 11.25 -1.51 46.76
CA ILE A 604 11.99 -1.09 47.92
C ILE A 604 12.31 -2.31 48.77
N LEU A 605 13.61 -2.58 48.99
CA LEU A 605 14.05 -3.62 49.86
C LEU A 605 14.08 -3.13 51.31
N ALA A 606 13.32 -3.78 52.17
CA ALA A 606 13.28 -3.52 53.59
C ALA A 606 14.09 -4.58 54.35
N GLU A 607 15.09 -4.11 55.12
CA GLU A 607 15.86 -5.01 55.99
C GLU A 607 15.01 -5.57 57.14
N ASP A 608 14.15 -4.70 57.72
CA ASP A 608 13.21 -5.05 58.80
C ASP A 608 11.84 -4.41 58.52
N LEU A 609 10.78 -5.03 59.02
CA LEU A 609 9.39 -4.55 58.92
C LEU A 609 8.84 -4.12 60.28
N GLY A 610 7.85 -3.25 60.27
CA GLY A 610 7.13 -2.80 61.45
C GLY A 610 7.92 -1.80 62.33
N ALA A 611 7.69 -1.82 63.64
CA ALA A 611 8.20 -0.82 64.60
C ALA A 611 9.72 -0.86 64.76
N SER A 612 10.36 -2.00 64.49
CA SER A 612 11.82 -2.17 64.59
C SER A 612 12.57 -1.62 63.37
N SER A 613 11.86 -1.38 62.24
CA SER A 613 12.43 -0.84 61.01
C SER A 613 12.95 0.58 61.20
N ARG A 614 14.10 0.90 60.61
CA ARG A 614 14.61 2.27 60.51
C ARG A 614 13.63 3.17 59.71
N GLY A 615 12.80 2.58 58.87
CA GLY A 615 11.82 3.26 58.04
C GLY A 615 12.44 4.02 56.90
N PHE A 616 11.56 4.43 55.99
CA PHE A 616 11.93 5.17 54.78
C PHE A 616 11.50 6.63 54.89
N SER A 617 12.43 7.55 54.67
CA SER A 617 12.13 8.99 54.66
C SER A 617 11.43 9.37 53.37
N LEU A 618 10.13 9.65 53.42
CA LEU A 618 9.35 10.11 52.26
C LEU A 618 9.71 11.54 51.92
N THR A 619 9.95 11.81 50.66
CA THR A 619 10.31 13.14 50.17
C THR A 619 9.45 13.52 48.98
N ALA A 620 9.00 14.79 48.97
CA ALA A 620 8.30 15.38 47.86
C ALA A 620 8.70 16.85 47.70
N GLN A 621 8.67 17.33 46.50
CA GLN A 621 8.83 18.75 46.18
C GLN A 621 7.45 19.33 45.97
N SER A 622 7.18 20.49 46.60
CA SER A 622 5.95 21.24 46.43
C SER A 622 6.26 22.75 46.48
N GLU A 623 5.56 23.52 45.70
CA GLU A 623 5.65 24.97 45.69
C GLU A 623 5.26 25.60 47.03
N THR A 624 4.37 24.93 47.78
CA THR A 624 3.94 25.42 49.11
C THR A 624 4.96 25.12 50.21
N GLY A 625 6.00 24.35 49.93
CA GLY A 625 7.02 23.91 50.90
C GLY A 625 6.50 23.02 52.04
N LYS A 626 5.17 22.81 52.15
CA LYS A 626 4.53 21.95 53.14
C LYS A 626 3.88 20.76 52.48
N VAL A 627 4.36 19.54 52.82
CA VAL A 627 3.78 18.30 52.32
C VAL A 627 3.44 17.38 53.47
N THR A 628 2.24 16.79 53.38
CA THR A 628 1.77 15.73 54.30
C THR A 628 1.69 14.43 53.53
N PHE A 629 2.27 13.37 54.04
CA PHE A 629 2.24 12.05 53.39
C PHE A 629 1.22 11.13 54.07
N TYR A 630 0.59 10.32 53.23
CA TYR A 630 -0.28 9.21 53.61
C TYR A 630 0.17 7.94 52.90
N VAL A 631 0.13 6.82 53.61
CA VAL A 631 0.39 5.50 53.03
C VAL A 631 -0.86 4.64 53.24
N ASN A 632 -1.41 4.10 52.14
CA ASN A 632 -2.69 3.38 52.16
C ASN A 632 -3.80 4.16 52.91
N GLY A 633 -3.81 5.49 52.80
CA GLY A 633 -4.79 6.39 53.42
C GLY A 633 -4.50 6.73 54.89
N LYS A 634 -3.45 6.15 55.53
CA LYS A 634 -3.06 6.49 56.89
C LYS A 634 -1.97 7.58 56.90
N PRO A 635 -2.09 8.64 57.69
CA PRO A 635 -1.07 9.70 57.76
C PRO A 635 0.27 9.14 58.29
N VAL A 636 1.37 9.58 57.65
CA VAL A 636 2.72 9.21 58.06
C VAL A 636 3.23 10.18 59.12
N PRO A 637 3.66 9.66 60.26
CA PRO A 637 4.18 10.50 61.33
C PRO A 637 5.48 11.21 60.94
N LYS A 638 5.72 12.39 61.52
CA LYS A 638 6.99 13.10 61.38
C LYS A 638 7.92 12.69 62.49
N ASP A 639 9.12 12.23 62.16
CA ASP A 639 10.22 11.98 63.05
C ASP A 639 11.35 12.98 62.76
N SER A 640 11.73 13.76 63.75
CA SER A 640 12.76 14.83 63.62
C SER A 640 12.54 15.77 62.41
N GLY A 641 11.25 16.08 62.14
CA GLY A 641 10.84 16.96 61.05
C GLY A 641 10.72 16.27 59.67
N ARG A 642 11.02 14.99 59.55
CA ARG A 642 10.91 14.18 58.34
C ARG A 642 9.74 13.22 58.42
N SER A 643 9.02 12.99 57.33
CA SER A 643 7.97 11.97 57.26
C SER A 643 8.62 10.58 57.05
N VAL A 644 8.62 9.77 58.13
CA VAL A 644 9.24 8.43 58.09
C VAL A 644 8.17 7.36 58.12
N TRP A 645 8.13 6.61 57.02
CA TRP A 645 7.22 5.47 56.85
C TRP A 645 7.90 4.16 57.17
N ARG A 646 7.23 3.35 57.97
CA ARG A 646 7.68 1.99 58.37
C ARG A 646 6.65 1.00 57.86
N PRO A 647 6.95 0.24 56.76
CA PRO A 647 6.03 -0.78 56.27
C PRO A 647 5.84 -1.91 57.26
N GLU A 648 4.58 -2.32 57.45
CA GLU A 648 4.23 -3.36 58.43
C GLU A 648 4.43 -4.78 57.83
N HIS A 649 4.39 -4.94 56.51
CA HIS A 649 4.55 -6.21 55.78
C HIS A 649 5.16 -5.96 54.41
N SER A 650 5.58 -7.00 53.73
CA SER A 650 5.89 -6.92 52.29
C SER A 650 4.64 -6.80 51.46
N GLY A 651 4.74 -6.24 50.23
CA GLY A 651 3.63 -6.07 49.31
C GLY A 651 3.51 -4.65 48.75
N PHE A 652 2.36 -4.35 48.11
CA PHE A 652 2.14 -3.09 47.45
C PHE A 652 1.55 -2.02 48.37
N TYR A 653 2.07 -0.81 48.29
CA TYR A 653 1.63 0.36 49.02
C TYR A 653 1.35 1.54 48.11
N ASN A 654 0.32 2.32 48.44
CA ASN A 654 0.01 3.60 47.76
C ASN A 654 0.48 4.75 48.66
N VAL A 655 1.54 5.44 48.29
CA VAL A 655 2.01 6.65 48.94
C VAL A 655 1.31 7.85 48.30
N THR A 656 0.68 8.68 49.12
CA THR A 656 0.02 9.93 48.68
C THR A 656 0.68 11.10 49.37
N ALA A 657 1.15 12.08 48.61
CA ALA A 657 1.62 13.36 49.10
C ALA A 657 0.55 14.41 48.91
N VAL A 658 0.24 15.19 49.91
CA VAL A 658 -0.75 16.31 49.86
C VAL A 658 -0.03 17.58 50.25
N ASP A 659 -0.12 18.64 49.42
CA ASP A 659 0.51 19.93 49.69
C ASP A 659 -0.38 20.88 50.51
N GLY A 660 0.14 22.06 50.79
CA GLY A 660 -0.57 23.08 51.57
C GLY A 660 -1.83 23.64 50.90
N ASN A 661 -1.99 23.44 49.59
CA ASN A 661 -3.18 23.83 48.82
C ASN A 661 -4.20 22.72 48.67
N GLY A 662 -3.92 21.54 49.25
CA GLY A 662 -4.79 20.37 49.14
C GLY A 662 -4.63 19.54 47.84
N LEU A 663 -3.67 19.90 47.01
CA LEU A 663 -3.34 19.13 45.81
C LEU A 663 -2.58 17.88 46.21
N SER A 664 -2.78 16.78 45.48
CA SER A 664 -2.16 15.48 45.83
C SER A 664 -1.47 14.82 44.65
N ALA A 665 -0.39 14.09 44.95
CA ALA A 665 0.26 13.14 44.07
C ALA A 665 0.27 11.76 44.70
N LYS A 666 0.30 10.70 43.89
CA LYS A 666 0.33 9.31 44.36
C LYS A 666 1.53 8.60 43.75
N SER A 667 2.08 7.65 44.49
CA SER A 667 3.12 6.72 44.05
C SER A 667 2.77 5.33 44.58
N ARG A 668 2.66 4.35 43.67
CA ARG A 668 2.47 2.94 44.05
C ARG A 668 3.83 2.24 44.06
N VAL A 669 4.17 1.63 45.17
CA VAL A 669 5.47 0.99 45.36
C VAL A 669 5.31 -0.42 45.92
N GLN A 670 6.28 -1.27 45.64
CA GLN A 670 6.36 -2.62 46.21
C GLN A 670 7.45 -2.67 47.24
N VAL A 671 7.13 -3.17 48.44
CA VAL A 671 8.10 -3.46 49.50
C VAL A 671 8.41 -4.94 49.49
N LEU A 672 9.69 -5.29 49.41
CA LEU A 672 10.21 -6.65 49.40
C LEU A 672 11.12 -6.84 50.64
N THR A 673 11.17 -8.05 51.16
CA THR A 673 12.16 -8.45 52.17
C THR A 673 13.23 -9.34 51.53
N PHE A 674 14.32 -9.60 52.20
CA PHE A 674 15.34 -10.55 51.72
C PHE A 674 14.76 -11.96 51.53
N ASP A 675 13.78 -12.36 52.37
CA ASP A 675 13.08 -13.64 52.24
C ASP A 675 12.21 -13.70 50.98
N ASP A 676 11.60 -12.59 50.60
CA ASP A 676 10.81 -12.52 49.35
C ASP A 676 11.69 -12.67 48.10
N LEU A 677 12.90 -12.11 48.12
CA LEU A 677 13.87 -12.25 47.03
C LEU A 677 14.41 -13.67 46.94
N ALA A 678 14.73 -14.30 48.09
CA ALA A 678 15.23 -15.68 48.12
C ALA A 678 14.17 -16.70 47.63
N ASN A 679 12.87 -16.42 47.85
CA ASN A 679 11.77 -17.26 47.35
C ASN A 679 11.39 -17.01 45.88
N ALA A 680 11.85 -15.94 45.26
CA ALA A 680 11.62 -15.63 43.85
C ALA A 680 12.69 -16.21 42.90
N GLU A 681 13.86 -16.66 43.47
CA GLU A 681 14.91 -17.33 42.71
C GLU A 681 14.80 -18.89 42.74
N LEU A 682 13.83 -19.44 43.45
CA LEU A 682 13.47 -20.88 43.45
C LEU A 682 12.24 -21.11 42.54
#